data_9c6b6674ec02d88ea60f317c75f63b93
#
_entry.id   9c6b6674ec02d88ea60f317c75f63b93
#
_cell.length_a   1.000
_cell.length_b   1.000
_cell.length_c   1.000
_cell.angle_alpha   90.00
_cell.angle_beta   90.00
_cell.angle_gamma   90.00
#
_symmetry.space_group_name_H-M   'P 1'
#
loop_
_entity.id
_entity.type
_entity.pdbx_description
1 polymer ?
#
loop_
_entity_poly.entity_id
_entity_poly.type
_entity_poly.pdbx_seq_one_letter_code
_entity_poly.pdbx_strand_id
1 'polypeptide(L)'
;MHSKSLTSLFVALVLVTMLAAPAAADGIIIPDEPEMSYLSIKYHRVTVDIEDQVATTHIDQVFVNDSPIAIEGTYLFPLPEEAAISEFTMWVDGRPVQGEILTREEARRIYDDIVRRQLDPALLEYVGRDLFQASIFPIPPGEERRVELEYSEILPAEGGLIRYVYPLSTEQFSATPLQDVSVTVNITSNDAIKAVYSPSHRVSIDRANDYHVVVGWEDFDVAPDTDFSLYYTVTPEDIGVNLLSYRQDEEDGFFSLLVAPQVQVNEEQRVAKDIVLVLDTSGSMEGEKLEQAQDALAFVLEHLYPEDRFNIVQFSTTTHIFADRMMPASTADDGIYFVRQFRAEGSTDINRAILEALDMLAADDSGRPGTLIFLTDGLPTTGVVETDLILNNVKQAAGSSARVFTFGLGDDVDTLLLDTMARDLRGASAYVRPGERIDEQVSAFYAKISTPVLSDIRVDVDGVWVDDIYPYPLPDLFAGSQLVLVGRYRNGGPATITLSGTVNDQRRTYVYDDLTFSRQGGDDFLPRLWATRTIGYLLNQIRLHGEERELVEEIVDLSIRYGIITPYTSFLVEEPHEALSREGRQTIADETFEAMATAPAAEVSGAGAVEKSMAQAEMEDAAAPMAPAEAYSQQVQTVGDRAFVLRDGIWTDTTFDPDRMTTVKIGFGSDRFLDFLAAHPETGKFFALGARVIVVIEGTAYETVDGNAQSRTIDPGGTPDPLTASQELVQATETAVNAAFAAAGATPARAGLCLGGLAALLPLAVLALSHLVE
;
A
#
# COMPACT_ATOMS: atom_id res chain seq x y z
N MET A 1 -21.19 -25.40 50.26
CA MET A 1 -20.88 -25.98 48.94
C MET A 1 -20.81 -24.92 47.86
N HIS A 2 -20.19 -23.75 48.09
CA HIS A 2 -20.10 -22.63 47.08
C HIS A 2 -18.66 -22.14 46.81
N SER A 3 -17.67 -22.85 47.36
CA SER A 3 -16.25 -22.42 47.20
C SER A 3 -15.49 -23.14 46.07
N LYS A 4 -15.99 -24.27 45.57
CA LYS A 4 -15.31 -25.06 44.52
C LYS A 4 -15.68 -24.67 43.09
N SER A 5 -16.76 -23.90 42.89
CA SER A 5 -17.18 -23.46 41.56
C SER A 5 -16.49 -22.18 41.10
N LEU A 6 -16.07 -21.31 42.04
CA LEU A 6 -15.33 -20.09 41.70
C LEU A 6 -13.87 -20.37 41.29
N THR A 7 -13.24 -21.36 41.90
CA THR A 7 -11.85 -21.73 41.57
C THR A 7 -11.75 -22.40 40.21
N SER A 8 -12.78 -23.18 39.82
CA SER A 8 -12.81 -23.78 38.46
C SER A 8 -13.09 -22.75 37.35
N LEU A 9 -13.86 -21.70 37.66
CA LEU A 9 -14.13 -20.62 36.71
C LEU A 9 -12.88 -19.71 36.51
N PHE A 10 -12.11 -19.51 37.60
CA PHE A 10 -10.87 -18.71 37.54
C PHE A 10 -9.73 -19.45 36.84
N VAL A 11 -9.63 -20.77 36.99
CA VAL A 11 -8.65 -21.60 36.27
C VAL A 11 -9.04 -21.76 34.80
N ALA A 12 -10.33 -21.80 34.45
CA ALA A 12 -10.80 -21.81 33.07
C ALA A 12 -10.60 -20.43 32.40
N LEU A 13 -10.72 -19.32 33.13
CA LEU A 13 -10.49 -17.96 32.59
C LEU A 13 -8.99 -17.66 32.42
N VAL A 14 -8.11 -18.27 33.20
CA VAL A 14 -6.64 -18.12 33.06
C VAL A 14 -6.08 -19.05 31.97
N LEU A 15 -6.80 -20.13 31.59
CA LEU A 15 -6.39 -21.03 30.50
C LEU A 15 -6.86 -20.56 29.11
N VAL A 16 -7.70 -19.54 29.01
CA VAL A 16 -8.19 -18.96 27.73
C VAL A 16 -7.35 -17.74 27.29
N THR A 17 -6.43 -17.25 28.12
CA THR A 17 -5.59 -16.08 27.79
C THR A 17 -4.16 -16.44 27.33
N MET A 18 -3.91 -17.68 26.94
CA MET A 18 -2.64 -18.04 26.32
C MET A 18 -2.90 -18.68 24.97
N LEU A 19 -3.08 -17.88 23.94
CA LEU A 19 -2.87 -18.27 22.53
C LEU A 19 -3.25 -17.09 21.63
N ALA A 20 -2.27 -16.29 21.26
CA ALA A 20 -2.15 -15.68 19.94
C ALA A 20 -0.82 -14.91 19.90
N ALA A 21 0.10 -15.39 19.11
CA ALA A 21 1.29 -14.64 18.72
C ALA A 21 1.26 -14.48 17.20
N PRO A 22 1.33 -13.26 16.68
CA PRO A 22 1.45 -12.96 15.25
C PRO A 22 2.90 -12.95 14.75
N ALA A 23 3.13 -12.92 13.44
CA ALA A 23 4.40 -13.20 12.75
C ALA A 23 5.20 -11.96 12.35
N ALA A 24 6.53 -12.00 12.43
CA ALA A 24 7.35 -10.84 12.10
C ALA A 24 8.82 -11.12 11.75
N ALA A 25 9.51 -10.15 11.19
CA ALA A 25 10.89 -10.29 10.73
C ALA A 25 11.79 -9.07 10.98
N ASP A 26 12.75 -9.22 11.90
CA ASP A 26 13.89 -8.31 12.11
C ASP A 26 15.02 -9.01 12.84
N GLY A 27 16.17 -8.34 13.05
CA GLY A 27 17.22 -8.91 13.89
C GLY A 27 16.71 -9.32 15.26
N ILE A 28 16.76 -10.60 15.58
CA ILE A 28 16.15 -11.19 16.77
C ILE A 28 17.18 -11.86 17.66
N ILE A 29 16.94 -11.90 18.96
CA ILE A 29 17.70 -12.74 19.88
C ILE A 29 16.82 -13.91 20.29
N ILE A 30 17.20 -15.11 19.84
CA ILE A 30 16.52 -16.34 20.22
C ILE A 30 17.18 -16.87 21.49
N PRO A 31 16.42 -16.99 22.61
CA PRO A 31 16.94 -17.58 23.84
C PRO A 31 17.36 -19.04 23.63
N ASP A 32 18.46 -19.47 24.27
CA ASP A 32 18.95 -20.84 24.18
C ASP A 32 18.01 -21.84 24.87
N GLU A 33 17.19 -21.38 25.84
CA GLU A 33 16.19 -22.20 26.52
C GLU A 33 14.78 -21.96 25.95
N PRO A 34 14.11 -22.97 25.39
CA PRO A 34 12.82 -22.84 24.67
C PRO A 34 11.64 -22.33 25.49
N GLU A 35 11.75 -22.35 26.82
CA GLU A 35 10.67 -21.89 27.74
C GLU A 35 10.77 -20.39 28.08
N MET A 36 11.79 -19.69 27.58
CA MET A 36 11.99 -18.27 27.83
C MET A 36 11.26 -17.42 26.80
N SER A 37 10.69 -16.31 27.25
CA SER A 37 10.13 -15.28 26.38
C SER A 37 11.24 -14.55 25.62
N TYR A 38 10.92 -14.05 24.42
CA TYR A 38 11.78 -13.14 23.69
C TYR A 38 12.13 -11.89 24.49
N LEU A 39 13.24 -11.24 24.16
CA LEU A 39 13.61 -9.94 24.69
C LEU A 39 12.70 -8.84 24.12
N SER A 40 12.46 -7.79 24.89
CA SER A 40 11.81 -6.61 24.36
C SER A 40 12.79 -5.81 23.50
N ILE A 41 12.33 -5.31 22.34
CA ILE A 41 13.08 -4.35 21.53
C ILE A 41 12.64 -2.95 21.95
N LYS A 42 13.57 -2.16 22.51
CA LYS A 42 13.28 -0.81 22.99
C LYS A 42 13.16 0.19 21.86
N TYR A 43 14.15 0.19 20.96
CA TYR A 43 14.08 0.95 19.73
C TYR A 43 14.78 0.22 18.57
N HIS A 44 14.35 0.57 17.37
CA HIS A 44 14.91 0.09 16.13
C HIS A 44 15.03 1.25 15.14
N ARG A 45 16.25 1.61 14.78
CA ARG A 45 16.55 2.73 13.89
C ARG A 45 17.38 2.26 12.71
N VAL A 46 16.90 2.58 11.53
CA VAL A 46 17.52 2.21 10.26
C VAL A 46 17.88 3.47 9.50
N THR A 47 19.16 3.56 9.10
CA THR A 47 19.62 4.60 8.19
C THR A 47 20.20 3.95 6.95
N VAL A 48 19.70 4.36 5.79
CA VAL A 48 20.11 3.80 4.50
C VAL A 48 20.69 4.91 3.64
N ASP A 49 21.88 4.72 3.14
CA ASP A 49 22.52 5.58 2.17
C ASP A 49 22.58 4.84 0.83
N ILE A 50 21.87 5.36 -0.17
CA ILE A 50 21.82 4.79 -1.52
C ILE A 50 22.60 5.72 -2.47
N GLU A 51 23.65 5.21 -3.08
CA GLU A 51 24.41 5.87 -4.15
C GLU A 51 24.19 5.12 -5.46
N ASP A 52 23.42 5.72 -6.39
CA ASP A 52 22.91 5.09 -7.62
C ASP A 52 22.09 3.82 -7.30
N GLN A 53 22.68 2.63 -7.37
CA GLN A 53 22.04 1.34 -7.06
C GLN A 53 22.71 0.59 -5.90
N VAL A 54 23.65 1.22 -5.20
CA VAL A 54 24.32 0.61 -4.04
C VAL A 54 23.70 1.16 -2.78
N ALA A 55 23.03 0.31 -2.02
CA ALA A 55 22.49 0.66 -0.71
C ALA A 55 23.44 0.21 0.40
N THR A 56 23.74 1.10 1.33
CA THR A 56 24.40 0.78 2.59
C THR A 56 23.39 1.02 3.71
N THR A 57 23.02 -0.04 4.41
CA THR A 57 22.02 -0.03 5.47
C THR A 57 22.72 -0.16 6.82
N HIS A 58 22.51 0.83 7.68
CA HIS A 58 22.97 0.85 9.06
C HIS A 58 21.79 0.68 10.01
N ILE A 59 21.88 -0.30 10.89
CA ILE A 59 20.88 -0.70 11.87
C ILE A 59 21.39 -0.43 13.27
N ASP A 60 20.57 0.18 14.11
CA ASP A 60 20.83 0.43 15.52
C ASP A 60 19.64 -0.04 16.35
N GLN A 61 19.79 -1.16 17.04
CA GLN A 61 18.76 -1.80 17.86
C GLN A 61 19.18 -1.86 19.33
N VAL A 62 18.22 -1.74 20.25
CA VAL A 62 18.44 -1.99 21.67
C VAL A 62 17.44 -3.03 22.19
N PHE A 63 17.97 -4.12 22.70
CA PHE A 63 17.22 -5.17 23.37
C PHE A 63 17.23 -4.96 24.89
N VAL A 64 16.11 -5.28 25.54
CA VAL A 64 15.94 -5.17 27.00
C VAL A 64 15.52 -6.51 27.56
N ASN A 65 16.16 -6.95 28.66
CA ASN A 65 15.73 -8.11 29.38
C ASN A 65 14.76 -7.73 30.51
N ASP A 66 13.47 -7.79 30.23
CA ASP A 66 12.41 -7.52 31.21
C ASP A 66 12.11 -8.72 32.13
N SER A 67 12.77 -9.86 31.89
CA SER A 67 12.60 -11.06 32.72
C SER A 67 13.36 -10.97 34.05
N PRO A 68 13.00 -11.79 35.08
CA PRO A 68 13.70 -11.80 36.35
C PRO A 68 15.00 -12.60 36.34
N ILE A 69 15.41 -13.18 35.23
CA ILE A 69 16.62 -14.02 35.09
C ILE A 69 17.51 -13.49 33.94
N ALA A 70 18.78 -13.86 33.94
CA ALA A 70 19.67 -13.53 32.83
C ALA A 70 19.30 -14.39 31.60
N ILE A 71 19.22 -13.77 30.42
CA ILE A 71 18.93 -14.42 29.15
C ILE A 71 20.22 -14.41 28.30
N GLU A 72 20.60 -15.56 27.77
CA GLU A 72 21.57 -15.71 26.70
C GLU A 72 20.89 -16.36 25.49
N GLY A 73 21.42 -16.11 24.29
CA GLY A 73 20.82 -16.61 23.07
C GLY A 73 21.65 -16.27 21.83
N THR A 74 21.07 -16.51 20.69
CA THR A 74 21.67 -16.24 19.39
C THR A 74 20.95 -15.08 18.72
N TYR A 75 21.68 -14.04 18.33
CA TYR A 75 21.18 -12.98 17.45
C TYR A 75 21.14 -13.50 16.02
N LEU A 76 20.01 -13.42 15.40
CA LEU A 76 19.78 -13.79 14.00
C LEU A 76 19.29 -12.57 13.24
N PHE A 77 19.85 -12.34 12.05
CA PHE A 77 19.38 -11.29 11.14
C PHE A 77 19.29 -11.85 9.72
N PRO A 78 18.10 -11.81 9.10
CA PRO A 78 17.91 -12.25 7.73
C PRO A 78 18.53 -11.22 6.78
N LEU A 79 19.44 -11.67 5.93
CA LEU A 79 20.09 -10.82 4.95
C LEU A 79 19.32 -10.81 3.64
N PRO A 80 19.24 -9.64 2.95
CA PRO A 80 18.85 -9.60 1.55
C PRO A 80 19.77 -10.47 0.67
N GLU A 81 19.26 -10.88 -0.49
CA GLU A 81 20.09 -11.62 -1.46
C GLU A 81 21.30 -10.81 -1.88
N GLU A 82 22.47 -11.45 -1.89
CA GLU A 82 23.74 -10.82 -2.26
C GLU A 82 24.24 -9.70 -1.32
N ALA A 83 23.62 -9.50 -0.15
CA ALA A 83 24.10 -8.53 0.83
C ALA A 83 25.46 -8.93 1.41
N ALA A 84 26.35 -7.95 1.57
CA ALA A 84 27.63 -8.10 2.20
C ALA A 84 27.69 -7.30 3.51
N ILE A 85 27.92 -7.97 4.64
CA ILE A 85 28.10 -7.28 5.91
C ILE A 85 29.45 -6.54 5.89
N SER A 86 29.38 -5.23 6.13
CA SER A 86 30.54 -4.37 6.24
C SER A 86 31.02 -4.21 7.69
N GLU A 87 30.05 -4.12 8.64
CA GLU A 87 30.38 -3.95 10.06
C GLU A 87 29.34 -4.63 10.95
N PHE A 88 29.78 -5.24 12.03
CA PHE A 88 28.93 -5.70 13.12
C PHE A 88 29.59 -5.33 14.45
N THR A 89 28.89 -4.55 15.25
CA THR A 89 29.42 -4.08 16.54
C THR A 89 28.47 -4.42 17.69
N MET A 90 28.93 -5.30 18.55
CA MET A 90 28.35 -5.51 19.85
C MET A 90 29.50 -5.72 20.87
N TRP A 91 29.43 -4.98 21.96
CA TRP A 91 30.44 -5.03 23.01
C TRP A 91 29.86 -5.61 24.28
N VAL A 92 30.53 -6.64 24.81
CA VAL A 92 30.22 -7.23 26.11
C VAL A 92 31.46 -7.20 26.96
N ASP A 93 31.39 -6.56 28.11
CA ASP A 93 32.57 -6.40 29.03
C ASP A 93 33.82 -5.87 28.33
N GLY A 94 33.67 -4.96 27.36
CA GLY A 94 34.74 -4.36 26.60
C GLY A 94 35.41 -5.30 25.57
N ARG A 95 34.75 -6.39 25.19
CA ARG A 95 35.20 -7.31 24.13
C ARG A 95 34.19 -7.31 22.98
N PRO A 96 34.63 -7.22 21.71
CA PRO A 96 33.73 -7.33 20.57
C PRO A 96 33.19 -8.77 20.46
N VAL A 97 31.90 -8.89 20.13
CA VAL A 97 31.28 -10.16 19.75
C VAL A 97 31.55 -10.41 18.27
N GLN A 98 31.85 -11.67 17.90
CA GLN A 98 32.03 -12.07 16.51
C GLN A 98 30.77 -12.73 15.99
N GLY A 99 30.35 -12.35 14.79
CA GLY A 99 29.25 -12.98 14.06
C GLY A 99 29.79 -13.74 12.83
N GLU A 100 28.94 -14.56 12.24
CA GLU A 100 29.25 -15.30 11.01
C GLU A 100 28.06 -15.25 10.04
N ILE A 101 28.36 -15.25 8.74
CA ILE A 101 27.37 -15.34 7.67
C ILE A 101 27.20 -16.82 7.30
N LEU A 102 25.97 -17.27 7.22
CA LEU A 102 25.60 -18.64 6.87
C LEU A 102 24.97 -18.68 5.49
N THR A 103 25.27 -19.74 4.75
CA THR A 103 24.61 -20.02 3.47
C THR A 103 23.13 -20.37 3.69
N ARG A 104 22.30 -20.24 2.63
CA ARG A 104 20.87 -20.59 2.67
C ARG A 104 20.63 -22.03 3.17
N GLU A 105 21.46 -22.99 2.77
CA GLU A 105 21.35 -24.38 3.22
C GLU A 105 21.71 -24.54 4.71
N GLU A 106 22.64 -23.75 5.21
CA GLU A 106 23.00 -23.74 6.64
C GLU A 106 21.96 -23.00 7.46
N ALA A 107 21.50 -21.84 7.01
CA ALA A 107 20.43 -21.05 7.60
C ALA A 107 19.15 -21.89 7.71
N ARG A 108 18.77 -22.58 6.64
CA ARG A 108 17.61 -23.47 6.63
C ARG A 108 17.69 -24.56 7.68
N ARG A 109 18.84 -25.20 7.86
CA ARG A 109 19.02 -26.26 8.90
C ARG A 109 18.81 -25.70 10.31
N ILE A 110 19.23 -24.46 10.55
CA ILE A 110 19.00 -23.77 11.82
C ILE A 110 17.51 -23.49 12.02
N TYR A 111 16.83 -22.91 11.03
CA TYR A 111 15.40 -22.68 11.10
C TYR A 111 14.59 -23.96 11.33
N ASP A 112 14.88 -25.02 10.55
CA ASP A 112 14.23 -26.33 10.71
C ASP A 112 14.42 -26.88 12.14
N ASP A 113 15.61 -26.70 12.72
CA ASP A 113 15.93 -27.18 14.08
C ASP A 113 15.22 -26.35 15.17
N ILE A 114 15.14 -25.03 15.01
CA ILE A 114 14.43 -24.14 15.92
C ILE A 114 12.91 -24.39 15.83
N VAL A 115 12.33 -24.44 14.63
CA VAL A 115 10.90 -24.75 14.44
C VAL A 115 10.54 -26.10 15.04
N ARG A 116 11.41 -27.13 14.92
CA ARG A 116 11.17 -28.44 15.55
C ARG A 116 11.25 -28.41 17.05
N ARG A 117 12.16 -27.61 17.65
CA ARG A 117 12.35 -27.54 19.10
C ARG A 117 11.34 -26.64 19.79
N GLN A 118 11.10 -25.46 19.22
CA GLN A 118 10.25 -24.44 19.83
C GLN A 118 8.83 -24.46 19.31
N LEU A 119 8.57 -25.12 18.15
CA LEU A 119 7.29 -25.09 17.42
C LEU A 119 6.84 -23.65 17.10
N ASP A 120 7.79 -22.74 16.90
CA ASP A 120 7.54 -21.34 16.58
C ASP A 120 7.40 -21.18 15.08
N PRO A 121 6.21 -20.80 14.57
CA PRO A 121 5.96 -20.63 13.14
C PRO A 121 6.61 -19.37 12.56
N ALA A 122 6.92 -18.36 13.38
CA ALA A 122 7.40 -17.05 12.92
C ALA A 122 8.63 -17.13 12.03
N LEU A 123 9.56 -18.04 12.35
CA LEU A 123 10.80 -18.23 11.59
C LEU A 123 10.62 -18.79 10.18
N LEU A 124 9.40 -19.24 9.82
CA LEU A 124 9.11 -19.76 8.49
C LEU A 124 9.13 -18.67 7.41
N GLU A 125 9.00 -17.40 7.81
CA GLU A 125 9.09 -16.26 6.91
C GLU A 125 10.49 -16.10 6.29
N TYR A 126 11.54 -16.58 6.98
CA TYR A 126 12.94 -16.49 6.52
C TYR A 126 13.40 -17.63 5.64
N VAL A 127 12.56 -18.59 5.36
CA VAL A 127 12.91 -19.73 4.49
C VAL A 127 13.32 -19.22 3.12
N GLY A 128 14.59 -19.47 2.74
CA GLY A 128 15.15 -19.05 1.45
C GLY A 128 16.01 -17.80 1.48
N ARG A 129 16.20 -17.14 2.63
CA ARG A 129 17.13 -16.00 2.81
C ARG A 129 18.48 -16.47 3.38
N ASP A 130 19.54 -15.69 3.14
CA ASP A 130 20.81 -15.82 3.84
C ASP A 130 20.65 -15.30 5.27
N LEU A 131 21.49 -15.75 6.19
CA LEU A 131 21.37 -15.45 7.61
C LEU A 131 22.68 -14.99 8.19
N PHE A 132 22.67 -13.87 8.91
CA PHE A 132 23.75 -13.52 9.83
C PHE A 132 23.41 -14.01 11.23
N GLN A 133 24.38 -14.66 11.92
CA GLN A 133 24.22 -15.04 13.31
C GLN A 133 25.40 -14.59 14.18
N ALA A 134 25.08 -14.23 15.43
CA ALA A 134 26.07 -13.93 16.46
C ALA A 134 25.61 -14.43 17.83
N SER A 135 26.49 -15.07 18.59
CA SER A 135 26.18 -15.51 19.96
C SER A 135 26.12 -14.32 20.90
N ILE A 136 25.04 -14.21 21.67
CA ILE A 136 24.84 -13.17 22.65
C ILE A 136 25.17 -13.70 24.05
N PHE A 137 26.06 -13.00 24.74
CA PHE A 137 26.34 -13.28 26.13
C PHE A 137 25.16 -12.93 27.04
N PRO A 138 25.08 -13.53 28.25
CA PRO A 138 23.92 -13.30 29.12
C PRO A 138 23.63 -11.83 29.35
N ILE A 139 22.38 -11.43 29.15
CA ILE A 139 21.86 -10.10 29.48
C ILE A 139 21.19 -10.23 30.86
N PRO A 140 21.72 -9.57 31.92
CA PRO A 140 21.11 -9.60 33.25
C PRO A 140 19.69 -8.99 33.26
N PRO A 141 18.86 -9.32 34.29
CA PRO A 141 17.55 -8.71 34.45
C PRO A 141 17.60 -7.17 34.50
N GLY A 142 16.79 -6.52 33.67
CA GLY A 142 16.68 -5.07 33.57
C GLY A 142 17.85 -4.38 32.85
N GLU A 143 18.77 -5.12 32.28
CA GLU A 143 19.89 -4.58 31.49
C GLU A 143 19.54 -4.49 30.00
N GLU A 144 20.19 -3.55 29.32
CA GLU A 144 20.05 -3.31 27.89
C GLU A 144 21.26 -3.83 27.11
N ARG A 145 21.00 -4.22 25.86
CA ARG A 145 22.06 -4.58 24.92
C ARG A 145 21.85 -3.89 23.59
N ARG A 146 22.80 -3.04 23.18
CA ARG A 146 22.80 -2.38 21.88
C ARG A 146 23.53 -3.23 20.86
N VAL A 147 22.92 -3.36 19.68
CA VAL A 147 23.46 -4.05 18.51
C VAL A 147 23.49 -3.08 17.36
N GLU A 148 24.64 -2.91 16.72
CA GLU A 148 24.80 -2.15 15.49
C GLU A 148 25.26 -3.11 14.39
N LEU A 149 24.58 -3.07 13.24
CA LEU A 149 24.87 -3.88 12.07
C LEU A 149 24.85 -2.98 10.83
N GLU A 150 25.85 -3.15 9.97
CA GLU A 150 25.90 -2.48 8.68
C GLU A 150 26.11 -3.50 7.56
N TYR A 151 25.33 -3.40 6.51
CA TYR A 151 25.49 -4.19 5.30
C TYR A 151 25.27 -3.35 4.05
N SER A 152 25.88 -3.80 2.94
CA SER A 152 25.69 -3.20 1.62
C SER A 152 25.14 -4.23 0.65
N GLU A 153 24.27 -3.76 -0.25
CA GLU A 153 23.67 -4.57 -1.31
C GLU A 153 23.59 -3.78 -2.61
N ILE A 154 23.54 -4.50 -3.74
CA ILE A 154 23.27 -3.90 -5.05
C ILE A 154 21.78 -4.07 -5.34
N LEU A 155 21.07 -2.94 -5.46
CA LEU A 155 19.63 -2.94 -5.69
C LEU A 155 19.29 -3.36 -7.12
N PRO A 156 18.31 -4.24 -7.32
CA PRO A 156 17.84 -4.59 -8.64
C PRO A 156 17.20 -3.38 -9.34
N ALA A 157 17.54 -3.18 -10.60
CA ALA A 157 16.97 -2.12 -11.44
C ALA A 157 16.35 -2.71 -12.69
N GLU A 158 15.08 -2.39 -12.94
CA GLU A 158 14.33 -2.80 -14.11
C GLU A 158 13.73 -1.57 -14.79
N GLY A 159 14.16 -1.27 -16.03
CA GLY A 159 13.63 -0.14 -16.78
C GLY A 159 13.79 1.23 -16.08
N GLY A 160 14.82 1.41 -15.24
CA GLY A 160 15.03 2.62 -14.45
C GLY A 160 14.29 2.66 -13.13
N LEU A 161 13.47 1.67 -12.81
CA LEU A 161 12.86 1.48 -11.49
C LEU A 161 13.81 0.68 -10.61
N ILE A 162 14.11 1.21 -9.42
CA ILE A 162 14.98 0.60 -8.42
C ILE A 162 14.15 0.30 -7.17
N ARG A 163 14.33 -0.89 -6.61
CA ARG A 163 13.61 -1.36 -5.42
C ARG A 163 14.58 -1.56 -4.26
N TYR A 164 14.25 -1.01 -3.10
CA TYR A 164 14.87 -1.29 -1.81
C TYR A 164 13.84 -1.91 -0.86
N VAL A 165 14.22 -2.98 -0.17
CA VAL A 165 13.36 -3.63 0.84
C VAL A 165 14.17 -3.83 2.12
N TYR A 166 13.65 -3.32 3.23
CA TYR A 166 14.18 -3.57 4.56
C TYR A 166 13.22 -4.46 5.36
N PRO A 167 13.70 -5.61 5.90
CA PRO A 167 12.86 -6.47 6.73
C PRO A 167 12.59 -5.77 8.06
N LEU A 168 11.41 -5.18 8.24
CA LEU A 168 11.03 -4.39 9.42
C LEU A 168 9.99 -5.09 10.28
N SER A 169 9.41 -6.17 9.83
CA SER A 169 8.37 -6.89 10.56
C SER A 169 8.94 -7.52 11.84
N THR A 170 8.66 -6.95 13.02
CA THR A 170 9.22 -7.34 14.32
C THR A 170 8.19 -7.79 15.34
N GLU A 171 6.91 -7.74 15.02
CA GLU A 171 5.79 -7.92 15.97
C GLU A 171 5.95 -9.18 16.85
N GLN A 172 6.42 -10.29 16.27
CA GLN A 172 6.53 -11.58 16.99
C GLN A 172 7.80 -11.75 17.82
N PHE A 173 8.83 -10.96 17.57
CA PHE A 173 10.14 -11.12 18.17
C PHE A 173 10.45 -10.10 19.25
N SER A 174 9.49 -9.25 19.58
CA SER A 174 9.55 -8.37 20.73
C SER A 174 8.45 -8.72 21.73
N ALA A 175 8.80 -8.88 23.00
CA ALA A 175 7.83 -9.17 24.05
C ALA A 175 6.85 -8.02 24.32
N THR A 176 7.19 -6.81 23.84
CA THR A 176 6.39 -5.57 23.98
C THR A 176 6.52 -4.75 22.70
N PRO A 177 5.53 -3.86 22.37
CA PRO A 177 5.68 -2.92 21.28
C PRO A 177 6.99 -2.10 21.39
N LEU A 178 7.58 -1.76 20.24
CA LEU A 178 8.77 -0.93 20.16
C LEU A 178 8.42 0.51 20.57
N GLN A 179 9.23 1.10 21.45
CA GLN A 179 8.99 2.48 21.90
C GLN A 179 9.28 3.52 20.82
N ASP A 180 10.19 3.19 19.89
CA ASP A 180 10.64 4.08 18.82
C ASP A 180 11.15 3.21 17.65
N VAL A 181 10.59 3.42 16.49
CA VAL A 181 11.05 2.82 15.24
C VAL A 181 11.17 3.88 14.17
N SER A 182 12.27 3.88 13.41
CA SER A 182 12.46 4.83 12.33
C SER A 182 13.28 4.27 11.19
N VAL A 183 12.91 4.65 9.97
CA VAL A 183 13.66 4.36 8.75
C VAL A 183 13.93 5.66 8.02
N THR A 184 15.20 5.96 7.77
CA THR A 184 15.63 7.12 6.99
C THR A 184 16.45 6.65 5.81
N VAL A 185 16.02 7.00 4.59
CA VAL A 185 16.71 6.63 3.36
C VAL A 185 17.18 7.88 2.64
N ASN A 186 18.48 8.02 2.45
CA ASN A 186 19.13 9.06 1.68
C ASN A 186 19.47 8.52 0.29
N ILE A 187 18.87 9.07 -0.76
CA ILE A 187 19.10 8.64 -2.13
C ILE A 187 19.88 9.71 -2.86
N THR A 188 21.04 9.33 -3.39
CA THR A 188 21.84 10.16 -4.30
C THR A 188 22.03 9.41 -5.61
N SER A 189 21.78 10.05 -6.73
CA SER A 189 21.90 9.44 -8.06
C SER A 189 22.56 10.37 -9.06
N ASN A 190 23.30 9.79 -10.00
CA ASN A 190 23.86 10.50 -11.15
C ASN A 190 22.80 10.84 -12.21
N ASP A 191 21.72 10.06 -12.26
CA ASP A 191 20.55 10.32 -13.09
C ASP A 191 19.42 10.96 -12.28
N ALA A 192 18.53 11.72 -12.92
CA ALA A 192 17.46 12.42 -12.22
C ALA A 192 16.42 11.46 -11.63
N ILE A 193 16.19 11.59 -10.33
CA ILE A 193 15.19 10.83 -9.56
C ILE A 193 13.81 11.43 -9.83
N LYS A 194 12.91 10.70 -10.48
CA LYS A 194 11.56 11.18 -10.84
C LYS A 194 10.51 10.80 -9.80
N ALA A 195 10.17 9.52 -9.69
CA ALA A 195 9.25 9.01 -8.70
C ALA A 195 10.00 8.49 -7.48
N VAL A 196 9.38 8.63 -6.31
CA VAL A 196 9.75 7.94 -5.08
C VAL A 196 8.46 7.46 -4.43
N TYR A 197 8.35 6.18 -4.15
CA TYR A 197 7.11 5.54 -3.77
C TYR A 197 7.33 4.43 -2.76
N SER A 198 6.57 4.41 -1.67
CA SER A 198 6.51 3.28 -0.74
C SER A 198 5.10 2.69 -0.75
N PRO A 199 4.95 1.40 -1.12
CA PRO A 199 3.66 0.70 -1.04
C PRO A 199 3.35 0.17 0.36
N SER A 200 4.34 0.11 1.25
CA SER A 200 4.22 -0.50 2.57
C SER A 200 3.95 0.52 3.69
N HIS A 201 4.55 1.71 3.59
CA HIS A 201 4.51 2.71 4.65
C HIS A 201 4.21 4.10 4.09
N ARG A 202 3.55 4.93 4.88
CA ARG A 202 3.29 6.33 4.55
C ARG A 202 4.53 7.17 4.86
N VAL A 203 5.36 7.38 3.85
CA VAL A 203 6.65 8.06 3.99
C VAL A 203 6.56 9.57 3.78
N SER A 204 7.43 10.31 4.46
CA SER A 204 7.75 11.70 4.16
C SER A 204 8.86 11.76 3.14
N ILE A 205 8.74 12.58 2.10
CA ILE A 205 9.72 12.72 1.02
C ILE A 205 10.18 14.17 0.96
N ASP A 206 11.47 14.40 1.22
CA ASP A 206 12.13 15.70 1.07
C ASP A 206 13.10 15.68 -0.12
N ARG A 207 12.90 16.58 -1.08
CA ARG A 207 13.70 16.69 -2.29
C ARG A 207 14.57 17.93 -2.26
N ALA A 208 15.85 17.77 -2.00
CA ALA A 208 16.81 18.86 -2.12
C ALA A 208 16.99 19.32 -3.58
N ASN A 209 16.96 18.37 -4.54
CA ASN A 209 17.01 18.58 -5.99
C ASN A 209 16.63 17.28 -6.71
N ASP A 210 16.74 17.27 -8.05
CA ASP A 210 16.41 16.08 -8.86
C ASP A 210 17.37 14.88 -8.64
N TYR A 211 18.49 15.06 -7.96
CA TYR A 211 19.54 14.06 -7.77
C TYR A 211 19.73 13.64 -6.32
N HIS A 212 19.01 14.28 -5.40
CA HIS A 212 19.12 13.98 -3.98
C HIS A 212 17.77 14.08 -3.28
N VAL A 213 17.34 12.95 -2.68
CA VAL A 213 16.06 12.80 -2.01
C VAL A 213 16.28 12.14 -0.66
N VAL A 214 15.60 12.61 0.37
CA VAL A 214 15.54 11.98 1.69
C VAL A 214 14.13 11.46 1.92
N VAL A 215 14.02 10.19 2.30
CA VAL A 215 12.75 9.54 2.64
C VAL A 215 12.79 9.17 4.11
N GLY A 216 11.75 9.53 4.86
CA GLY A 216 11.64 9.25 6.29
C GLY A 216 10.31 8.60 6.65
N TRP A 217 10.37 7.66 7.56
CA TRP A 217 9.21 7.09 8.26
C TRP A 217 9.59 6.87 9.73
N GLU A 218 8.66 7.17 10.64
CA GLU A 218 8.83 6.93 12.06
C GLU A 218 7.48 6.59 12.71
N ASP A 219 7.52 5.77 13.75
CA ASP A 219 6.36 5.43 14.57
C ASP A 219 6.77 5.14 16.01
N PHE A 220 5.81 5.17 16.96
CA PHE A 220 6.03 5.05 18.39
C PHE A 220 5.03 4.09 19.01
N ASP A 221 5.49 3.31 19.99
CA ASP A 221 4.68 2.31 20.70
C ASP A 221 3.98 1.32 19.74
N VAL A 222 4.68 0.92 18.68
CA VAL A 222 4.19 0.09 17.58
C VAL A 222 4.86 -1.29 17.57
N ALA A 223 4.14 -2.29 17.08
CA ALA A 223 4.67 -3.59 16.70
C ALA A 223 4.63 -3.69 15.16
N PRO A 224 5.73 -3.39 14.45
CA PRO A 224 5.76 -3.44 12.99
C PRO A 224 5.48 -4.85 12.47
N ASP A 225 4.51 -4.96 11.56
CA ASP A 225 4.03 -6.21 10.97
C ASP A 225 4.30 -6.32 9.46
N THR A 226 4.96 -5.32 8.89
CA THR A 226 5.16 -5.19 7.45
C THR A 226 6.57 -4.71 7.14
N ASP A 227 7.25 -5.35 6.16
CA ASP A 227 8.56 -4.95 5.68
C ASP A 227 8.50 -3.56 5.02
N PHE A 228 9.54 -2.75 5.24
CA PHE A 228 9.65 -1.45 4.59
C PHE A 228 10.11 -1.61 3.15
N SER A 229 9.26 -1.23 2.20
CA SER A 229 9.54 -1.28 0.76
C SER A 229 9.57 0.12 0.16
N LEU A 230 10.61 0.43 -0.60
CA LEU A 230 10.77 1.71 -1.29
C LEU A 230 11.12 1.47 -2.76
N TYR A 231 10.41 2.17 -3.63
CA TYR A 231 10.69 2.20 -5.06
C TYR A 231 11.06 3.61 -5.47
N TYR A 232 12.07 3.76 -6.29
CA TYR A 232 12.39 5.04 -6.91
C TYR A 232 12.80 4.87 -8.38
N THR A 233 12.55 5.90 -9.16
CA THR A 233 12.78 5.89 -10.60
C THR A 233 13.87 6.85 -10.97
N VAL A 234 14.82 6.40 -11.77
CA VAL A 234 15.86 7.24 -12.38
C VAL A 234 15.72 7.20 -13.91
N THR A 235 15.61 8.36 -14.56
CA THR A 235 15.52 8.46 -16.01
C THR A 235 15.88 9.85 -16.50
N PRO A 236 16.54 10.00 -17.66
CA PRO A 236 16.79 11.30 -18.29
C PRO A 236 15.55 11.91 -18.98
N GLU A 237 14.45 11.15 -19.14
CA GLU A 237 13.24 11.61 -19.82
C GLU A 237 12.52 12.72 -19.05
N ASP A 238 11.77 13.60 -19.74
CA ASP A 238 10.99 14.69 -19.11
C ASP A 238 9.91 14.16 -18.16
N ILE A 239 9.27 13.02 -18.49
CA ILE A 239 8.30 12.30 -17.66
C ILE A 239 8.77 10.85 -17.55
N GLY A 240 8.94 10.38 -16.33
CA GLY A 240 9.24 8.97 -16.04
C GLY A 240 7.95 8.14 -16.02
N VAL A 241 7.96 6.95 -16.63
CA VAL A 241 6.88 5.96 -16.54
C VAL A 241 7.48 4.61 -16.23
N ASN A 242 7.03 4.01 -15.13
CA ASN A 242 7.45 2.67 -14.71
C ASN A 242 6.23 1.78 -14.47
N LEU A 243 6.38 0.52 -14.81
CA LEU A 243 5.37 -0.51 -14.69
C LEU A 243 5.74 -1.50 -13.60
N LEU A 244 4.89 -1.62 -12.60
CA LEU A 244 4.85 -2.74 -11.66
C LEU A 244 3.72 -3.67 -12.07
N SER A 245 3.88 -4.98 -11.92
CA SER A 245 2.82 -5.91 -12.28
C SER A 245 2.88 -7.21 -11.48
N TYR A 246 1.72 -7.79 -11.21
CA TYR A 246 1.57 -9.05 -10.49
C TYR A 246 0.50 -9.92 -11.14
N ARG A 247 0.77 -11.21 -11.27
CA ARG A 247 -0.20 -12.16 -11.78
C ARG A 247 -0.04 -13.52 -11.13
N GLN A 248 -1.13 -14.10 -10.70
CA GLN A 248 -1.17 -15.46 -10.16
C GLN A 248 -1.90 -16.39 -11.16
N ASP A 249 -1.25 -17.48 -11.51
CA ASP A 249 -1.77 -18.54 -12.36
C ASP A 249 -2.55 -18.08 -13.61
N GLU A 250 -3.77 -18.57 -13.78
CA GLU A 250 -4.65 -18.24 -14.92
C GLU A 250 -5.56 -17.05 -14.67
N GLU A 251 -5.44 -16.36 -13.50
CA GLU A 251 -6.24 -15.18 -13.18
C GLU A 251 -5.75 -13.94 -13.95
N ASP A 252 -6.63 -12.95 -14.07
CA ASP A 252 -6.25 -11.63 -14.59
C ASP A 252 -5.27 -10.95 -13.63
N GLY A 253 -4.21 -10.35 -14.17
CA GLY A 253 -3.17 -9.72 -13.38
C GLY A 253 -3.55 -8.32 -12.88
N PHE A 254 -2.69 -7.76 -12.04
CA PHE A 254 -2.78 -6.41 -11.48
C PHE A 254 -1.54 -5.63 -11.86
N PHE A 255 -1.70 -4.34 -12.14
CA PHE A 255 -0.55 -3.49 -12.45
C PHE A 255 -0.65 -2.13 -11.76
N SER A 256 0.50 -1.51 -11.60
CA SER A 256 0.62 -0.09 -11.28
C SER A 256 1.55 0.60 -12.26
N LEU A 257 1.15 1.80 -12.72
CA LEU A 257 2.00 2.70 -13.46
C LEU A 257 2.37 3.88 -12.57
N LEU A 258 3.66 4.07 -12.35
CA LEU A 258 4.21 5.23 -11.69
C LEU A 258 4.57 6.26 -12.75
N VAL A 259 3.85 7.38 -12.79
CA VAL A 259 4.09 8.48 -13.75
C VAL A 259 4.55 9.71 -12.98
N ALA A 260 5.74 10.21 -13.25
CA ALA A 260 6.28 11.38 -12.56
C ALA A 260 7.06 12.30 -13.49
N PRO A 261 6.76 13.61 -13.50
CA PRO A 261 7.52 14.60 -14.24
C PRO A 261 8.75 15.04 -13.45
N GLN A 262 9.61 15.83 -14.10
CA GLN A 262 10.69 16.54 -13.43
C GLN A 262 10.15 17.49 -12.36
N VAL A 263 10.89 17.64 -11.27
CA VAL A 263 10.57 18.62 -10.22
C VAL A 263 10.82 20.04 -10.69
N GLN A 264 11.93 20.26 -11.40
CA GLN A 264 12.28 21.56 -11.97
C GLN A 264 11.80 21.66 -13.41
N VAL A 265 10.76 22.44 -13.64
CA VAL A 265 10.19 22.69 -14.96
C VAL A 265 10.81 23.98 -15.51
N ASN A 266 11.39 23.90 -16.71
CA ASN A 266 11.90 25.06 -17.42
C ASN A 266 10.76 26.04 -17.75
N GLU A 267 11.08 27.36 -17.86
CA GLU A 267 10.06 28.38 -18.17
C GLU A 267 9.25 28.06 -19.45
N GLU A 268 9.88 27.45 -20.44
CA GLU A 268 9.22 27.05 -21.70
C GLU A 268 8.26 25.87 -21.57
N GLN A 269 8.38 25.08 -20.49
CA GLN A 269 7.54 23.92 -20.19
C GLN A 269 6.38 24.24 -19.24
N ARG A 270 6.40 25.42 -18.62
CA ARG A 270 5.31 25.84 -17.73
C ARG A 270 4.04 26.10 -18.50
N VAL A 271 2.94 25.62 -17.97
CA VAL A 271 1.60 25.86 -18.50
C VAL A 271 1.03 27.09 -17.81
N ALA A 272 0.89 28.19 -18.56
CA ALA A 272 0.22 29.39 -18.07
C ALA A 272 -1.26 29.11 -17.83
N LYS A 273 -1.79 29.49 -16.65
CA LYS A 273 -3.14 29.17 -16.20
C LYS A 273 -3.96 30.43 -15.87
N ASP A 274 -5.28 30.25 -15.85
CA ASP A 274 -6.23 31.23 -15.35
C ASP A 274 -6.78 30.75 -14.01
N ILE A 275 -6.67 31.56 -12.95
CA ILE A 275 -7.08 31.20 -11.60
C ILE A 275 -8.21 32.10 -11.12
N VAL A 276 -9.33 31.54 -10.70
CA VAL A 276 -10.36 32.27 -9.97
C VAL A 276 -10.40 31.80 -8.51
N LEU A 277 -10.17 32.73 -7.60
CA LEU A 277 -10.23 32.53 -6.17
C LEU A 277 -11.63 32.91 -5.67
N VAL A 278 -12.34 31.99 -5.06
CA VAL A 278 -13.71 32.20 -4.56
C VAL A 278 -13.72 31.98 -3.05
N LEU A 279 -14.04 33.03 -2.30
CA LEU A 279 -14.03 33.00 -0.84
C LEU A 279 -15.39 33.33 -0.26
N ASP A 280 -15.90 32.43 0.55
CA ASP A 280 -17.06 32.67 1.43
C ASP A 280 -16.71 33.72 2.47
N THR A 281 -17.59 34.71 2.59
CA THR A 281 -17.50 35.75 3.61
C THR A 281 -18.83 35.89 4.36
N SER A 282 -19.58 34.77 4.46
CA SER A 282 -20.81 34.71 5.27
C SER A 282 -20.50 34.92 6.76
N GLY A 283 -21.55 35.15 7.56
CA GLY A 283 -21.39 35.50 8.98
C GLY A 283 -20.64 34.42 9.79
N SER A 284 -20.64 33.14 9.40
CA SER A 284 -19.90 32.05 10.06
C SER A 284 -18.39 32.16 9.92
N MET A 285 -17.91 32.90 8.92
CA MET A 285 -16.47 33.13 8.68
C MET A 285 -15.88 34.20 9.64
N GLU A 286 -16.68 34.81 10.54
CA GLU A 286 -16.18 35.89 11.42
C GLU A 286 -15.00 35.45 12.30
N GLY A 287 -13.97 36.30 12.36
CA GLY A 287 -12.80 36.11 13.22
C GLY A 287 -11.64 35.44 12.51
N GLU A 288 -10.97 34.50 13.19
CA GLU A 288 -9.73 33.87 12.76
C GLU A 288 -9.87 33.10 11.44
N LYS A 289 -11.01 32.47 11.18
CA LYS A 289 -11.28 31.78 9.90
C LYS A 289 -11.10 32.70 8.70
N LEU A 290 -11.72 33.90 8.75
CA LEU A 290 -11.62 34.85 7.63
C LEU A 290 -10.19 35.38 7.47
N GLU A 291 -9.49 35.65 8.58
CA GLU A 291 -8.11 36.14 8.56
C GLU A 291 -7.18 35.08 7.91
N GLN A 292 -7.27 33.83 8.33
CA GLN A 292 -6.48 32.73 7.75
C GLN A 292 -6.85 32.48 6.29
N ALA A 293 -8.13 32.52 5.91
CA ALA A 293 -8.54 32.38 4.52
C ALA A 293 -8.03 33.55 3.64
N GLN A 294 -8.01 34.78 4.18
CA GLN A 294 -7.37 35.92 3.49
C GLN A 294 -5.86 35.72 3.33
N ASP A 295 -5.17 35.12 4.32
CA ASP A 295 -3.74 34.81 4.25
C ASP A 295 -3.49 33.72 3.18
N ALA A 296 -4.34 32.71 3.12
CA ALA A 296 -4.27 31.67 2.09
C ALA A 296 -4.42 32.22 0.66
N LEU A 297 -5.41 33.10 0.44
CA LEU A 297 -5.59 33.74 -0.86
C LEU A 297 -4.42 34.68 -1.21
N ALA A 298 -3.88 35.41 -0.24
CA ALA A 298 -2.71 36.25 -0.45
C ALA A 298 -1.49 35.39 -0.85
N PHE A 299 -1.27 34.26 -0.18
CA PHE A 299 -0.21 33.33 -0.55
C PHE A 299 -0.34 32.85 -2.01
N VAL A 300 -1.54 32.45 -2.45
CA VAL A 300 -1.76 32.05 -3.84
C VAL A 300 -1.40 33.18 -4.80
N LEU A 301 -1.84 34.41 -4.53
CA LEU A 301 -1.57 35.58 -5.37
C LEU A 301 -0.08 35.94 -5.43
N GLU A 302 0.66 35.80 -4.33
CA GLU A 302 2.11 36.04 -4.26
C GLU A 302 2.92 35.00 -5.02
N HIS A 303 2.35 33.78 -5.26
CA HIS A 303 3.02 32.68 -5.91
C HIS A 303 2.53 32.41 -7.34
N LEU A 304 1.84 33.38 -7.97
CA LEU A 304 1.49 33.34 -9.37
C LEU A 304 2.74 33.51 -10.25
N TYR A 305 2.82 32.74 -11.34
CA TYR A 305 3.82 32.99 -12.36
C TYR A 305 3.50 34.25 -13.18
N PRO A 306 4.50 34.94 -13.74
CA PRO A 306 4.27 36.15 -14.52
C PRO A 306 3.28 35.98 -15.68
N GLU A 307 3.17 34.78 -16.21
CA GLU A 307 2.30 34.41 -17.34
C GLU A 307 0.87 34.14 -16.91
N ASP A 308 0.64 33.87 -15.59
CA ASP A 308 -0.68 33.54 -15.07
C ASP A 308 -1.60 34.76 -15.03
N ARG A 309 -2.90 34.48 -15.06
CA ARG A 309 -3.93 35.47 -14.84
C ARG A 309 -4.86 35.04 -13.71
N PHE A 310 -5.46 35.98 -13.03
CA PHE A 310 -6.33 35.67 -11.91
C PHE A 310 -7.56 36.59 -11.86
N ASN A 311 -8.56 36.16 -11.11
CA ASN A 311 -9.65 36.98 -10.62
C ASN A 311 -10.07 36.49 -9.22
N ILE A 312 -10.86 37.33 -8.51
CA ILE A 312 -11.28 37.03 -7.15
C ILE A 312 -12.78 37.29 -7.05
N VAL A 313 -13.53 36.35 -6.48
CA VAL A 313 -14.94 36.44 -6.15
C VAL A 313 -15.09 36.33 -4.63
N GLN A 314 -15.45 37.42 -4.01
CA GLN A 314 -15.98 37.42 -2.64
C GLN A 314 -17.47 37.12 -2.69
N PHE A 315 -17.96 36.21 -1.88
CA PHE A 315 -19.39 35.93 -1.83
C PHE A 315 -19.94 35.78 -0.41
N SER A 316 -21.21 36.17 -0.28
CA SER A 316 -22.07 35.88 0.85
C SER A 316 -23.52 35.84 0.34
N THR A 317 -24.42 36.72 0.74
CA THR A 317 -25.75 36.91 0.12
C THR A 317 -25.64 37.45 -1.32
N THR A 318 -24.58 38.17 -1.62
CA THR A 318 -24.22 38.73 -2.94
C THR A 318 -22.79 38.43 -3.26
N THR A 319 -22.43 38.57 -4.53
CA THR A 319 -21.05 38.44 -5.01
C THR A 319 -20.41 39.81 -5.26
N HIS A 320 -19.13 39.92 -4.97
CA HIS A 320 -18.29 41.05 -5.33
C HIS A 320 -17.05 40.54 -6.03
N ILE A 321 -16.82 40.99 -7.26
CA ILE A 321 -15.70 40.57 -8.11
C ILE A 321 -14.59 41.62 -8.08
N PHE A 322 -13.35 41.15 -8.18
CA PHE A 322 -12.18 42.04 -8.23
C PHE A 322 -12.13 42.84 -9.54
N ALA A 323 -12.41 42.19 -10.67
CA ALA A 323 -12.39 42.81 -12.00
C ALA A 323 -13.39 42.09 -12.95
N ASP A 324 -13.86 42.83 -13.98
CA ASP A 324 -14.75 42.30 -15.01
C ASP A 324 -14.10 41.32 -16.00
N ARG A 325 -12.81 41.02 -15.84
CA ARG A 325 -12.02 40.13 -16.69
C ARG A 325 -10.87 39.52 -15.89
N MET A 326 -10.24 38.49 -16.47
CA MET A 326 -8.99 37.92 -15.92
C MET A 326 -7.87 38.97 -15.92
N MET A 327 -7.23 39.16 -14.79
CA MET A 327 -6.17 40.15 -14.55
C MET A 327 -4.79 39.47 -14.59
N PRO A 328 -3.75 40.15 -15.13
CA PRO A 328 -2.40 39.59 -15.17
C PRO A 328 -1.81 39.49 -13.74
N ALA A 329 -0.94 38.50 -13.48
CA ALA A 329 -0.25 38.28 -12.21
C ALA A 329 0.49 39.54 -11.71
N SER A 330 0.92 40.45 -12.61
CA SER A 330 1.56 41.72 -12.26
C SER A 330 0.66 42.67 -11.43
N THR A 331 -0.64 42.39 -11.29
CA THR A 331 -1.60 43.14 -10.46
C THR A 331 -1.98 42.39 -9.16
N ALA A 332 -1.19 41.39 -8.78
CA ALA A 332 -1.46 40.58 -7.59
C ALA A 332 -1.52 41.40 -6.29
N ASP A 333 -0.69 42.43 -6.15
CA ASP A 333 -0.71 43.36 -5.00
C ASP A 333 -2.06 44.06 -4.83
N ASP A 334 -2.71 44.48 -5.95
CA ASP A 334 -4.05 45.05 -5.94
C ASP A 334 -5.10 44.01 -5.51
N GLY A 335 -4.94 42.75 -5.96
CA GLY A 335 -5.76 41.62 -5.54
C GLY A 335 -5.63 41.33 -4.05
N ILE A 336 -4.43 41.30 -3.51
CA ILE A 336 -4.16 41.14 -2.07
C ILE A 336 -4.81 42.26 -1.29
N TYR A 337 -4.65 43.52 -1.75
CA TYR A 337 -5.32 44.66 -1.09
C TYR A 337 -6.85 44.47 -1.09
N PHE A 338 -7.45 43.99 -2.18
CA PHE A 338 -8.88 43.72 -2.26
C PHE A 338 -9.31 42.61 -1.26
N VAL A 339 -8.59 41.50 -1.18
CA VAL A 339 -8.83 40.40 -0.24
C VAL A 339 -8.80 40.88 1.21
N ARG A 340 -7.85 41.75 1.56
CA ARG A 340 -7.71 42.30 2.92
C ARG A 340 -8.88 43.21 3.34
N GLN A 341 -9.73 43.65 2.39
CA GLN A 341 -10.94 44.45 2.70
C GLN A 341 -12.14 43.60 3.07
N PHE A 342 -12.11 42.29 2.88
CA PHE A 342 -13.26 41.41 3.14
C PHE A 342 -13.70 41.46 4.59
N ARG A 343 -15.00 41.37 4.81
CA ARG A 343 -15.63 41.32 6.14
C ARG A 343 -16.67 40.19 6.09
N ALA A 344 -16.79 39.49 7.22
CA ALA A 344 -17.80 38.46 7.37
C ALA A 344 -19.16 39.07 7.61
N GLU A 345 -20.10 38.82 6.68
CA GLU A 345 -21.49 39.25 6.78
C GLU A 345 -22.42 38.51 5.79
N GLY A 346 -23.68 38.39 6.14
CA GLY A 346 -24.70 37.85 5.27
C GLY A 346 -24.84 36.32 5.34
N SER A 347 -25.53 35.78 4.34
CA SER A 347 -25.85 34.35 4.14
C SER A 347 -24.95 33.78 3.04
N THR A 348 -25.09 32.49 2.71
CA THR A 348 -24.19 31.77 1.81
C THR A 348 -24.89 31.39 0.50
N ASP A 349 -24.61 32.11 -0.63
CA ASP A 349 -25.12 31.80 -1.97
C ASP A 349 -24.04 31.13 -2.83
N ILE A 350 -23.81 29.84 -2.56
CA ILE A 350 -22.81 29.02 -3.26
C ILE A 350 -23.07 28.95 -4.77
N ASN A 351 -24.35 28.73 -5.16
CA ASN A 351 -24.71 28.59 -6.56
C ASN A 351 -24.32 29.79 -7.40
N ARG A 352 -24.58 31.00 -6.91
CA ARG A 352 -24.24 32.23 -7.63
C ARG A 352 -22.73 32.38 -7.75
N ALA A 353 -22.01 32.18 -6.65
CA ALA A 353 -20.56 32.40 -6.59
C ALA A 353 -19.83 31.50 -7.61
N ILE A 354 -20.19 30.23 -7.65
CA ILE A 354 -19.58 29.27 -8.58
C ILE A 354 -19.90 29.58 -10.02
N LEU A 355 -21.16 29.86 -10.32
CA LEU A 355 -21.57 30.17 -11.71
C LEU A 355 -20.87 31.42 -12.23
N GLU A 356 -20.71 32.46 -11.40
CA GLU A 356 -19.98 33.67 -11.75
C GLU A 356 -18.48 33.39 -11.99
N ALA A 357 -17.86 32.55 -11.16
CA ALA A 357 -16.48 32.16 -11.33
C ALA A 357 -16.26 31.30 -12.59
N LEU A 358 -17.16 30.35 -12.88
CA LEU A 358 -17.09 29.55 -14.10
C LEU A 358 -17.33 30.38 -15.38
N ASP A 359 -18.22 31.37 -15.34
CA ASP A 359 -18.47 32.30 -16.44
C ASP A 359 -17.22 33.12 -16.76
N MET A 360 -16.46 33.55 -15.74
CA MET A 360 -15.18 34.24 -15.90
C MET A 360 -14.13 33.37 -16.61
N LEU A 361 -14.04 32.10 -16.24
CA LEU A 361 -13.11 31.15 -16.88
C LEU A 361 -13.54 30.81 -18.31
N ALA A 362 -14.85 30.76 -18.59
CA ALA A 362 -15.39 30.46 -19.91
C ALA A 362 -15.36 31.67 -20.88
N ALA A 363 -15.32 32.88 -20.36
CA ALA A 363 -15.38 34.12 -21.17
C ALA A 363 -14.13 34.37 -22.01
N ASP A 364 -13.02 33.68 -21.74
CA ASP A 364 -11.75 33.86 -22.45
C ASP A 364 -11.34 32.58 -23.20
N ASP A 365 -11.35 32.65 -24.53
CA ASP A 365 -10.94 31.58 -25.46
C ASP A 365 -9.41 31.50 -25.61
N SER A 366 -8.65 31.75 -24.53
CA SER A 366 -7.19 31.78 -24.55
C SER A 366 -6.54 30.39 -24.57
N GLY A 367 -7.34 29.34 -24.41
CA GLY A 367 -6.88 27.94 -24.34
C GLY A 367 -6.08 27.59 -23.07
N ARG A 368 -6.05 28.47 -22.09
CA ARG A 368 -5.39 28.23 -20.81
C ARG A 368 -6.23 27.32 -19.91
N PRO A 369 -5.63 26.39 -19.17
CA PRO A 369 -6.38 25.64 -18.17
C PRO A 369 -6.92 26.59 -17.10
N GLY A 370 -8.23 26.51 -16.85
CA GLY A 370 -8.90 27.28 -15.82
C GLY A 370 -8.85 26.55 -14.48
N THR A 371 -8.40 27.23 -13.44
CA THR A 371 -8.38 26.73 -12.06
C THR A 371 -9.30 27.55 -11.20
N LEU A 372 -10.27 26.92 -10.53
CA LEU A 372 -11.14 27.55 -9.56
C LEU A 372 -10.79 26.98 -8.17
N ILE A 373 -10.43 27.86 -7.24
CA ILE A 373 -10.18 27.54 -5.84
C ILE A 373 -11.33 28.11 -5.02
N PHE A 374 -12.13 27.22 -4.42
CA PHE A 374 -13.37 27.54 -3.72
C PHE A 374 -13.26 27.23 -2.23
N LEU A 375 -13.43 28.24 -1.38
CA LEU A 375 -13.36 28.12 0.07
C LEU A 375 -14.72 28.51 0.67
N THR A 376 -15.30 27.62 1.51
CA THR A 376 -16.54 27.87 2.25
C THR A 376 -16.53 27.15 3.58
N ASP A 377 -17.20 27.71 4.59
CA ASP A 377 -17.37 27.10 5.91
C ASP A 377 -18.83 26.69 6.22
N GLY A 378 -19.71 26.72 5.21
CA GLY A 378 -21.13 26.50 5.45
C GLY A 378 -21.88 25.80 4.35
N LEU A 379 -23.14 25.51 4.68
CA LEU A 379 -24.16 25.02 3.76
C LEU A 379 -24.73 26.20 2.92
N PRO A 380 -25.25 25.95 1.70
CA PRO A 380 -25.99 26.96 0.96
C PRO A 380 -27.24 27.35 1.75
N THR A 381 -27.37 28.64 2.09
CA THR A 381 -28.47 29.16 2.92
C THR A 381 -29.35 30.17 2.19
N THR A 382 -28.95 30.61 1.00
CA THR A 382 -29.73 31.55 0.18
C THR A 382 -29.51 31.27 -1.31
N GLY A 383 -30.39 31.77 -2.18
CA GLY A 383 -30.37 31.47 -3.59
C GLY A 383 -30.90 30.05 -3.89
N VAL A 384 -30.19 29.29 -4.72
CA VAL A 384 -30.44 27.85 -4.92
C VAL A 384 -29.73 27.09 -3.81
N VAL A 385 -30.48 26.37 -2.99
CA VAL A 385 -29.97 25.66 -1.80
C VAL A 385 -29.98 24.12 -1.95
N GLU A 386 -30.68 23.60 -2.91
CA GLU A 386 -30.74 22.18 -3.19
C GLU A 386 -29.47 21.74 -3.91
N THR A 387 -28.71 20.82 -3.30
CA THR A 387 -27.43 20.31 -3.79
C THR A 387 -27.51 19.82 -5.23
N ASP A 388 -28.50 19.01 -5.58
CA ASP A 388 -28.69 18.48 -6.94
C ASP A 388 -28.90 19.58 -7.99
N LEU A 389 -29.63 20.64 -7.64
CA LEU A 389 -29.83 21.77 -8.55
C LEU A 389 -28.58 22.60 -8.75
N ILE A 390 -27.79 22.80 -7.67
CA ILE A 390 -26.49 23.47 -7.74
C ILE A 390 -25.57 22.68 -8.66
N LEU A 391 -25.41 21.38 -8.43
CA LEU A 391 -24.55 20.49 -9.23
C LEU A 391 -24.95 20.47 -10.72
N ASN A 392 -26.26 20.42 -11.02
CA ASN A 392 -26.75 20.51 -12.39
C ASN A 392 -26.40 21.85 -13.06
N ASN A 393 -26.54 22.97 -12.32
CA ASN A 393 -26.19 24.30 -12.82
C ASN A 393 -24.70 24.39 -13.10
N VAL A 394 -23.86 23.90 -12.18
CA VAL A 394 -22.41 23.85 -12.30
C VAL A 394 -21.98 23.04 -13.53
N LYS A 395 -22.56 21.85 -13.70
CA LYS A 395 -22.28 20.97 -14.85
C LYS A 395 -22.65 21.61 -16.21
N GLN A 396 -23.70 22.40 -16.24
CA GLN A 396 -24.11 23.12 -17.46
C GLN A 396 -23.22 24.33 -17.74
N ALA A 397 -22.70 24.99 -16.70
CA ALA A 397 -21.87 26.18 -16.84
C ALA A 397 -20.38 25.85 -17.08
N ALA A 398 -19.94 24.70 -16.61
CA ALA A 398 -18.55 24.33 -16.68
C ALA A 398 -18.08 24.10 -18.14
N GLY A 399 -17.02 24.78 -18.54
CA GLY A 399 -16.27 24.47 -19.76
C GLY A 399 -15.41 23.22 -19.59
N SER A 400 -14.93 22.63 -20.68
CA SER A 400 -14.13 21.41 -20.66
C SER A 400 -12.74 21.58 -20.01
N SER A 401 -12.26 22.81 -19.85
CA SER A 401 -10.93 23.14 -19.32
C SER A 401 -10.91 23.57 -17.85
N ALA A 402 -12.06 23.74 -17.20
CA ALA A 402 -12.12 24.16 -15.79
C ALA A 402 -11.77 23.00 -14.85
N ARG A 403 -10.93 23.29 -13.85
CA ARG A 403 -10.59 22.42 -12.69
C ARG A 403 -11.07 23.11 -11.44
N VAL A 404 -11.83 22.42 -10.60
CA VAL A 404 -12.40 22.98 -9.37
C VAL A 404 -11.81 22.29 -8.15
N PHE A 405 -11.15 23.08 -7.33
CA PHE A 405 -10.59 22.65 -6.05
C PHE A 405 -11.42 23.27 -4.92
N THR A 406 -11.99 22.45 -4.06
CA THR A 406 -12.88 22.89 -3.00
C THR A 406 -12.23 22.70 -1.63
N PHE A 407 -12.40 23.70 -0.76
CA PHE A 407 -11.96 23.64 0.63
C PHE A 407 -13.15 23.84 1.55
N GLY A 408 -13.50 22.80 2.29
CA GLY A 408 -14.46 22.84 3.39
C GLY A 408 -13.78 23.27 4.68
N LEU A 409 -14.21 24.37 5.29
CA LEU A 409 -13.56 24.96 6.47
C LEU A 409 -14.37 24.67 7.73
N GLY A 410 -14.00 23.64 8.48
CA GLY A 410 -14.73 23.12 9.64
C GLY A 410 -15.72 22.02 9.25
N ASP A 411 -16.66 21.74 10.14
CA ASP A 411 -17.56 20.59 10.02
C ASP A 411 -18.91 20.90 9.39
N ASP A 412 -19.33 22.16 9.31
CA ASP A 412 -20.67 22.59 8.91
C ASP A 412 -20.83 22.77 7.38
N VAL A 413 -20.07 22.03 6.57
CA VAL A 413 -20.04 22.11 5.10
C VAL A 413 -20.82 20.97 4.44
N ASP A 414 -21.33 21.21 3.23
CA ASP A 414 -21.95 20.15 2.41
C ASP A 414 -20.87 19.34 1.69
N THR A 415 -20.46 18.23 2.29
CA THR A 415 -19.40 17.38 1.74
C THR A 415 -19.79 16.75 0.40
N LEU A 416 -21.09 16.42 0.22
CA LEU A 416 -21.59 15.85 -1.04
C LEU A 416 -21.48 16.86 -2.19
N LEU A 417 -21.84 18.12 -1.93
CA LEU A 417 -21.72 19.20 -2.91
C LEU A 417 -20.26 19.44 -3.30
N LEU A 418 -19.39 19.61 -2.30
CA LEU A 418 -17.99 19.96 -2.53
C LEU A 418 -17.24 18.86 -3.26
N ASP A 419 -17.40 17.60 -2.85
CA ASP A 419 -16.72 16.46 -3.46
C ASP A 419 -17.22 16.16 -4.87
N THR A 420 -18.55 16.20 -5.08
CA THR A 420 -19.10 15.98 -6.43
C THR A 420 -18.63 17.06 -7.39
N MET A 421 -18.66 18.31 -6.96
CA MET A 421 -18.25 19.45 -7.78
C MET A 421 -16.76 19.36 -8.16
N ALA A 422 -15.90 19.07 -7.18
CA ALA A 422 -14.46 18.90 -7.40
C ALA A 422 -14.19 17.76 -8.39
N ARG A 423 -14.78 16.59 -8.18
CA ARG A 423 -14.59 15.42 -9.03
C ARG A 423 -15.13 15.61 -10.45
N ASP A 424 -16.38 16.07 -10.60
CA ASP A 424 -17.00 16.26 -11.92
C ASP A 424 -16.19 17.25 -12.78
N LEU A 425 -15.47 18.17 -12.12
CA LEU A 425 -14.61 19.17 -12.76
C LEU A 425 -13.10 18.89 -12.56
N ARG A 426 -12.72 17.61 -12.40
CA ARG A 426 -11.33 17.12 -12.42
C ARG A 426 -10.38 17.84 -11.47
N GLY A 427 -10.89 18.32 -10.35
CA GLY A 427 -10.12 18.85 -9.23
C GLY A 427 -10.11 17.89 -8.06
N ALA A 428 -9.97 18.45 -6.86
CA ALA A 428 -10.00 17.69 -5.62
C ALA A 428 -10.67 18.51 -4.52
N SER A 429 -11.24 17.84 -3.53
CA SER A 429 -11.75 18.46 -2.31
C SER A 429 -10.77 18.24 -1.16
N ALA A 430 -10.70 19.22 -0.28
CA ALA A 430 -9.93 19.14 0.97
C ALA A 430 -10.75 19.74 2.11
N TYR A 431 -10.54 19.24 3.32
CA TYR A 431 -11.23 19.70 4.50
C TYR A 431 -10.23 20.15 5.55
N VAL A 432 -10.46 21.36 6.10
CA VAL A 432 -9.66 21.92 7.19
C VAL A 432 -10.46 21.76 8.48
N ARG A 433 -10.03 20.87 9.36
CA ARG A 433 -10.73 20.59 10.62
C ARG A 433 -10.70 21.76 11.59
N PRO A 434 -11.66 21.85 12.54
CA PRO A 434 -11.59 22.82 13.59
C PRO A 434 -10.28 22.73 14.38
N GLY A 435 -9.52 23.84 14.44
CA GLY A 435 -8.21 23.92 15.10
C GLY A 435 -7.00 23.75 14.18
N GLU A 436 -7.19 23.32 12.93
CA GLU A 436 -6.14 23.36 11.91
C GLU A 436 -6.04 24.75 11.27
N ARG A 437 -4.88 25.07 10.73
CA ARG A 437 -4.62 26.35 10.08
C ARG A 437 -5.00 26.33 8.61
N ILE A 438 -5.98 27.17 8.24
CA ILE A 438 -6.49 27.27 6.86
C ILE A 438 -5.39 27.72 5.89
N ASP A 439 -4.60 28.72 6.27
CA ASP A 439 -3.52 29.26 5.46
C ASP A 439 -2.42 28.20 5.17
N GLU A 440 -2.07 27.37 6.14
CA GLU A 440 -1.10 26.30 5.96
C GLU A 440 -1.63 25.21 5.02
N GLN A 441 -2.86 24.73 5.21
CA GLN A 441 -3.46 23.65 4.41
C GLN A 441 -3.67 24.09 2.95
N VAL A 442 -4.25 25.27 2.73
CA VAL A 442 -4.49 25.78 1.38
C VAL A 442 -3.18 26.11 0.65
N SER A 443 -2.20 26.68 1.36
CA SER A 443 -0.88 26.98 0.77
C SER A 443 -0.13 25.71 0.38
N ALA A 444 -0.12 24.70 1.24
CA ALA A 444 0.50 23.40 0.96
C ALA A 444 -0.17 22.69 -0.22
N PHE A 445 -1.50 22.75 -0.29
CA PHE A 445 -2.25 22.21 -1.42
C PHE A 445 -1.95 22.97 -2.71
N TYR A 446 -1.98 24.31 -2.68
CA TYR A 446 -1.69 25.13 -3.86
C TYR A 446 -0.27 24.87 -4.39
N ALA A 447 0.72 24.69 -3.50
CA ALA A 447 2.08 24.38 -3.91
C ALA A 447 2.14 23.11 -4.77
N LYS A 448 1.33 22.09 -4.46
CA LYS A 448 1.24 20.83 -5.23
C LYS A 448 0.63 21.01 -6.62
N ILE A 449 -0.33 21.91 -6.79
CA ILE A 449 -1.05 22.12 -8.05
C ILE A 449 -0.61 23.37 -8.82
N SER A 450 0.40 24.10 -8.32
CA SER A 450 0.82 25.40 -8.87
C SER A 450 1.41 25.33 -10.26
N THR A 451 2.04 24.21 -10.63
CA THR A 451 2.77 24.05 -11.90
C THR A 451 2.27 22.83 -12.67
N PRO A 452 1.20 22.96 -13.48
CA PRO A 452 0.76 21.89 -14.37
C PRO A 452 1.85 21.57 -15.41
N VAL A 453 2.11 20.28 -15.63
CA VAL A 453 3.06 19.77 -16.64
C VAL A 453 2.33 19.11 -17.79
N LEU A 454 1.26 18.36 -17.50
CA LEU A 454 0.46 17.68 -18.49
C LEU A 454 -1.00 17.63 -18.04
N SER A 455 -1.89 18.16 -18.84
CA SER A 455 -3.34 18.19 -18.57
C SER A 455 -4.09 17.25 -19.52
N ASP A 456 -5.33 16.88 -19.17
CA ASP A 456 -6.18 15.98 -19.97
C ASP A 456 -5.49 14.67 -20.35
N ILE A 457 -4.90 14.03 -19.35
CA ILE A 457 -4.08 12.84 -19.49
C ILE A 457 -4.89 11.66 -20.03
N ARG A 458 -4.27 10.92 -20.94
CA ARG A 458 -4.73 9.61 -21.42
C ARG A 458 -3.56 8.65 -21.46
N VAL A 459 -3.84 7.42 -21.06
CA VAL A 459 -2.90 6.30 -21.10
C VAL A 459 -3.48 5.24 -22.03
N ASP A 460 -2.74 4.91 -23.07
CA ASP A 460 -3.05 3.83 -24.00
C ASP A 460 -1.98 2.74 -23.85
N VAL A 461 -2.38 1.48 -23.80
CA VAL A 461 -1.49 0.31 -23.67
C VAL A 461 -1.66 -0.59 -24.88
N ASP A 462 -0.61 -0.74 -25.68
CA ASP A 462 -0.57 -1.65 -26.83
C ASP A 462 0.17 -2.94 -26.45
N GLY A 463 -0.33 -4.09 -26.91
CA GLY A 463 0.26 -5.42 -26.71
C GLY A 463 -0.38 -6.22 -25.57
N VAL A 464 -0.95 -5.55 -24.56
CA VAL A 464 -1.65 -6.19 -23.44
C VAL A 464 -3.00 -5.50 -23.23
N TRP A 465 -4.05 -6.29 -22.99
CA TRP A 465 -5.37 -5.74 -22.66
C TRP A 465 -5.40 -5.30 -21.20
N VAL A 466 -5.80 -4.05 -20.94
CA VAL A 466 -5.94 -3.47 -19.61
C VAL A 466 -7.36 -2.95 -19.38
N ASP A 467 -7.86 -3.05 -18.15
CA ASP A 467 -9.15 -2.54 -17.72
C ASP A 467 -9.10 -2.14 -16.22
N ASP A 468 -10.23 -1.62 -15.70
CA ASP A 468 -10.42 -1.22 -14.29
C ASP A 468 -9.29 -0.34 -13.75
N ILE A 469 -8.99 0.75 -14.48
CA ILE A 469 -7.90 1.68 -14.13
C ILE A 469 -8.40 2.76 -13.18
N TYR A 470 -7.68 2.94 -12.06
CA TYR A 470 -7.93 3.96 -11.04
C TYR A 470 -6.67 4.83 -10.78
N PRO A 471 -6.83 6.14 -10.42
CA PRO A 471 -8.09 6.87 -10.23
C PRO A 471 -8.83 7.10 -11.54
N TYR A 472 -10.15 7.27 -11.46
CA TYR A 472 -10.99 7.61 -12.59
C TYR A 472 -11.94 8.78 -12.24
N PRO A 473 -11.93 9.89 -13.02
CA PRO A 473 -11.07 10.20 -14.18
C PRO A 473 -9.61 10.41 -13.78
N LEU A 474 -8.69 10.30 -14.77
CA LEU A 474 -7.26 10.57 -14.54
C LEU A 474 -7.04 12.05 -14.17
N PRO A 475 -6.32 12.35 -13.08
CA PRO A 475 -5.96 13.72 -12.71
C PRO A 475 -4.89 14.31 -13.63
N ASP A 476 -4.74 15.62 -13.59
CA ASP A 476 -3.63 16.31 -14.27
C ASP A 476 -2.29 16.05 -13.53
N LEU A 477 -1.18 16.14 -14.25
CA LEU A 477 0.16 15.92 -13.71
C LEU A 477 0.83 17.27 -13.43
N PHE A 478 1.33 17.44 -12.20
CA PHE A 478 1.97 18.66 -11.73
C PHE A 478 3.45 18.43 -11.44
N ALA A 479 4.28 19.45 -11.55
CA ALA A 479 5.71 19.37 -11.25
C ALA A 479 5.93 18.92 -9.80
N GLY A 480 6.82 17.94 -9.59
CA GLY A 480 7.10 17.38 -8.28
C GLY A 480 6.02 16.48 -7.71
N SER A 481 4.88 16.29 -8.43
CA SER A 481 3.89 15.27 -8.07
C SER A 481 4.18 13.95 -8.78
N GLN A 482 3.60 12.88 -8.31
CA GLN A 482 3.55 11.60 -9.01
C GLN A 482 2.12 11.11 -9.13
N LEU A 483 1.83 10.44 -10.23
CA LEU A 483 0.55 9.79 -10.48
C LEU A 483 0.77 8.28 -10.40
N VAL A 484 0.10 7.65 -9.47
CA VAL A 484 0.08 6.19 -9.30
C VAL A 484 -1.23 5.69 -9.90
N LEU A 485 -1.17 5.04 -11.05
CA LEU A 485 -2.31 4.36 -11.66
C LEU A 485 -2.28 2.89 -11.28
N VAL A 486 -3.43 2.32 -10.95
CA VAL A 486 -3.57 0.87 -10.74
C VAL A 486 -4.66 0.34 -11.65
N GLY A 487 -4.55 -0.92 -12.07
CA GLY A 487 -5.55 -1.53 -12.94
C GLY A 487 -5.38 -3.03 -13.08
N ARG A 488 -6.23 -3.63 -13.93
CA ARG A 488 -6.22 -5.06 -14.25
C ARG A 488 -5.64 -5.28 -15.64
N TYR A 489 -5.05 -6.44 -15.86
CA TYR A 489 -4.58 -6.83 -17.20
C TYR A 489 -4.79 -8.31 -17.50
N ARG A 490 -4.91 -8.62 -18.81
CA ARG A 490 -5.05 -10.00 -19.31
C ARG A 490 -3.83 -10.38 -20.14
N ASN A 491 -3.32 -11.59 -19.93
CA ASN A 491 -2.25 -12.17 -20.74
C ASN A 491 -0.96 -11.32 -20.72
N GLY A 492 -0.19 -11.39 -19.66
CA GLY A 492 1.08 -10.70 -19.54
C GLY A 492 2.04 -10.89 -20.73
N GLY A 493 2.94 -9.94 -20.91
CA GLY A 493 3.92 -9.91 -22.01
C GLY A 493 4.41 -8.50 -22.32
N PRO A 494 5.19 -8.32 -23.39
CA PRO A 494 5.71 -7.01 -23.76
C PRO A 494 4.57 -6.06 -24.17
N ALA A 495 4.70 -4.80 -23.80
CA ALA A 495 3.74 -3.74 -24.10
C ALA A 495 4.44 -2.42 -24.39
N THR A 496 3.77 -1.57 -25.17
CA THR A 496 4.12 -0.17 -25.36
C THR A 496 3.09 0.69 -24.67
N ILE A 497 3.52 1.59 -23.79
CA ILE A 497 2.64 2.52 -23.09
C ILE A 497 2.77 3.91 -23.73
N THR A 498 1.64 4.45 -24.13
CA THR A 498 1.56 5.79 -24.71
C THR A 498 0.84 6.73 -23.76
N LEU A 499 1.59 7.66 -23.16
CA LEU A 499 1.05 8.73 -22.34
C LEU A 499 0.80 9.95 -23.26
N SER A 500 -0.40 10.48 -23.28
CA SER A 500 -0.71 11.68 -24.03
C SER A 500 -1.50 12.68 -23.18
N GLY A 501 -1.36 13.97 -23.50
CA GLY A 501 -2.05 15.05 -22.81
C GLY A 501 -1.84 16.37 -23.52
N THR A 502 -2.20 17.46 -22.86
CA THR A 502 -2.14 18.83 -23.39
C THR A 502 -1.15 19.66 -22.59
N VAL A 503 -0.28 20.39 -23.29
CA VAL A 503 0.66 21.39 -22.75
C VAL A 503 0.52 22.65 -23.59
N ASN A 504 0.08 23.77 -23.03
CA ASN A 504 -0.13 25.04 -23.76
C ASN A 504 -0.90 24.86 -25.08
N ASP A 505 -2.09 24.21 -25.00
CA ASP A 505 -2.97 23.84 -26.14
C ASP A 505 -2.34 22.92 -27.19
N GLN A 506 -1.18 22.41 -26.95
CA GLN A 506 -0.52 21.46 -27.84
C GLN A 506 -0.61 20.06 -27.27
N ARG A 507 -1.17 19.13 -28.04
CA ARG A 507 -1.14 17.72 -27.65
C ARG A 507 0.31 17.23 -27.66
N ARG A 508 0.73 16.67 -26.54
CA ARG A 508 2.03 15.99 -26.39
C ARG A 508 1.79 14.50 -26.23
N THR A 509 2.74 13.72 -26.72
CA THR A 509 2.69 12.26 -26.65
C THR A 509 4.07 11.74 -26.29
N TYR A 510 4.12 10.88 -25.28
CA TYR A 510 5.32 10.21 -24.80
C TYR A 510 5.09 8.72 -24.98
N VAL A 511 6.05 8.02 -25.57
CA VAL A 511 5.96 6.58 -25.88
C VAL A 511 7.05 5.86 -25.13
N TYR A 512 6.64 4.83 -24.38
CA TYR A 512 7.52 4.00 -23.57
C TYR A 512 7.42 2.56 -24.10
N ASP A 513 8.44 2.17 -24.82
CA ASP A 513 8.59 0.82 -25.36
C ASP A 513 9.30 -0.08 -24.34
N ASP A 514 9.30 -1.38 -24.60
CA ASP A 514 10.03 -2.39 -23.82
C ASP A 514 9.55 -2.62 -22.37
N LEU A 515 8.34 -2.17 -22.02
CA LEU A 515 7.71 -2.51 -20.73
C LEU A 515 7.10 -3.91 -20.81
N THR A 516 7.16 -4.66 -19.71
CA THR A 516 6.68 -6.05 -19.70
C THR A 516 5.74 -6.30 -18.53
N PHE A 517 4.50 -6.69 -18.82
CA PHE A 517 3.57 -7.20 -17.81
C PHE A 517 3.94 -8.63 -17.45
N SER A 518 4.03 -8.94 -16.15
CA SER A 518 4.37 -10.26 -15.64
C SER A 518 3.40 -11.32 -16.14
N ARG A 519 3.92 -12.48 -16.51
CA ARG A 519 3.09 -13.63 -16.85
C ARG A 519 2.74 -14.48 -15.63
N GLN A 520 3.59 -14.41 -14.60
CA GLN A 520 3.42 -15.08 -13.32
C GLN A 520 4.31 -14.40 -12.28
N GLY A 521 3.84 -14.26 -11.04
CA GLY A 521 4.54 -13.57 -9.96
C GLY A 521 4.57 -12.05 -10.15
N GLY A 522 5.50 -11.38 -9.50
CA GLY A 522 5.68 -9.94 -9.48
C GLY A 522 5.41 -9.34 -8.10
N ASP A 523 4.93 -8.10 -8.06
CA ASP A 523 4.74 -7.32 -6.83
C ASP A 523 3.40 -7.65 -6.15
N ASP A 524 3.41 -8.49 -5.14
CA ASP A 524 2.24 -9.11 -4.51
C ASP A 524 1.35 -8.17 -3.68
N PHE A 525 1.76 -6.93 -3.44
CA PHE A 525 0.92 -5.90 -2.83
C PHE A 525 -0.12 -5.30 -3.80
N LEU A 526 0.08 -5.42 -5.11
CA LEU A 526 -0.77 -4.80 -6.15
C LEU A 526 -2.24 -5.22 -6.10
N PRO A 527 -2.59 -6.49 -5.86
CA PRO A 527 -3.99 -6.90 -5.74
C PRO A 527 -4.74 -6.12 -4.66
N ARG A 528 -4.13 -5.95 -3.50
CA ARG A 528 -4.72 -5.21 -2.39
C ARG A 528 -4.79 -3.71 -2.64
N LEU A 529 -3.76 -3.13 -3.23
CA LEU A 529 -3.76 -1.72 -3.59
C LEU A 529 -4.88 -1.41 -4.58
N TRP A 530 -5.02 -2.23 -5.62
CA TRP A 530 -6.11 -2.10 -6.60
C TRP A 530 -7.48 -2.24 -5.93
N ALA A 531 -7.68 -3.25 -5.07
CA ALA A 531 -8.92 -3.47 -4.36
C ALA A 531 -9.27 -2.29 -3.43
N THR A 532 -8.29 -1.72 -2.71
CA THR A 532 -8.48 -0.54 -1.87
C THR A 532 -9.03 0.64 -2.68
N ARG A 533 -8.41 0.95 -3.82
CA ARG A 533 -8.84 2.04 -4.70
C ARG A 533 -10.21 1.77 -5.33
N THR A 534 -10.46 0.54 -5.75
CA THR A 534 -11.76 0.13 -6.31
C THR A 534 -12.85 0.31 -5.27
N ILE A 535 -12.64 -0.16 -4.03
CA ILE A 535 -13.61 0.01 -2.94
C ILE A 535 -13.83 1.51 -2.66
N GLY A 536 -12.78 2.33 -2.57
CA GLY A 536 -12.89 3.78 -2.41
C GLY A 536 -13.77 4.40 -3.50
N TYR A 537 -13.51 4.07 -4.76
CA TYR A 537 -14.31 4.50 -5.90
C TYR A 537 -15.78 4.06 -5.79
N LEU A 538 -16.05 2.79 -5.48
CA LEU A 538 -17.41 2.25 -5.34
C LEU A 538 -18.17 2.90 -4.18
N LEU A 539 -17.52 3.10 -3.02
CA LEU A 539 -18.11 3.81 -1.88
C LEU A 539 -18.49 5.24 -2.25
N ASN A 540 -17.67 5.91 -3.04
CA ASN A 540 -17.94 7.24 -3.52
C ASN A 540 -19.09 7.25 -4.54
N GLN A 541 -19.16 6.26 -5.45
CA GLN A 541 -20.31 6.09 -6.35
C GLN A 541 -21.62 5.91 -5.58
N ILE A 542 -21.65 5.09 -4.56
CA ILE A 542 -22.81 4.90 -3.68
C ILE A 542 -23.21 6.22 -3.01
N ARG A 543 -22.25 6.96 -2.47
CA ARG A 543 -22.50 8.24 -1.80
C ARG A 543 -23.15 9.27 -2.73
N LEU A 544 -22.77 9.28 -4.01
CA LEU A 544 -23.19 10.28 -4.97
C LEU A 544 -24.48 9.92 -5.73
N HIS A 545 -24.67 8.65 -6.01
CA HIS A 545 -25.75 8.18 -6.87
C HIS A 545 -26.80 7.34 -6.11
N GLY A 546 -26.52 7.02 -4.86
CA GLY A 546 -27.34 6.11 -4.06
C GLY A 546 -26.85 4.67 -4.13
N GLU A 547 -27.42 3.83 -3.30
CA GLU A 547 -27.06 2.43 -3.19
C GLU A 547 -27.65 1.62 -4.34
N GLU A 548 -26.78 0.91 -5.06
CA GLU A 548 -27.14 -0.11 -6.03
C GLU A 548 -26.64 -1.47 -5.52
N ARG A 549 -27.45 -2.52 -5.69
CA ARG A 549 -27.14 -3.86 -5.16
C ARG A 549 -25.80 -4.38 -5.69
N GLU A 550 -25.54 -4.21 -6.97
CA GLU A 550 -24.32 -4.66 -7.65
C GLU A 550 -23.06 -4.02 -7.06
N LEU A 551 -23.13 -2.73 -6.68
CA LEU A 551 -22.00 -2.03 -6.06
C LEU A 551 -21.72 -2.56 -4.65
N VAL A 552 -22.78 -2.86 -3.89
CA VAL A 552 -22.65 -3.44 -2.53
C VAL A 552 -22.08 -4.85 -2.60
N GLU A 553 -22.56 -5.69 -3.53
CA GLU A 553 -22.04 -7.04 -3.76
C GLU A 553 -20.54 -7.01 -4.08
N GLU A 554 -20.11 -6.10 -4.96
CA GLU A 554 -18.71 -5.96 -5.35
C GLU A 554 -17.84 -5.47 -4.17
N ILE A 555 -18.30 -4.49 -3.39
CA ILE A 555 -17.59 -4.05 -2.19
C ILE A 555 -17.43 -5.20 -1.19
N VAL A 556 -18.48 -5.98 -0.93
CA VAL A 556 -18.43 -7.12 0.00
C VAL A 556 -17.44 -8.18 -0.50
N ASP A 557 -17.49 -8.54 -1.79
CA ASP A 557 -16.58 -9.55 -2.35
C ASP A 557 -15.11 -9.10 -2.29
N LEU A 558 -14.81 -7.86 -2.68
CA LEU A 558 -13.44 -7.30 -2.62
C LEU A 558 -12.95 -7.18 -1.18
N SER A 559 -13.80 -6.67 -0.29
CA SER A 559 -13.46 -6.49 1.13
C SER A 559 -13.10 -7.81 1.80
N ILE A 560 -13.89 -8.86 1.57
CA ILE A 560 -13.63 -10.19 2.12
C ILE A 560 -12.36 -10.79 1.52
N ARG A 561 -12.24 -10.76 0.18
CA ARG A 561 -11.10 -11.37 -0.53
C ARG A 561 -9.77 -10.77 -0.10
N TYR A 562 -9.70 -9.45 0.10
CA TYR A 562 -8.46 -8.73 0.39
C TYR A 562 -8.31 -8.28 1.84
N GLY A 563 -9.25 -8.63 2.72
CA GLY A 563 -9.20 -8.28 4.15
C GLY A 563 -9.34 -6.77 4.41
N ILE A 564 -10.07 -6.05 3.53
CA ILE A 564 -10.29 -4.61 3.66
C ILE A 564 -11.59 -4.38 4.43
N ILE A 565 -11.51 -3.77 5.61
CA ILE A 565 -12.69 -3.49 6.44
C ILE A 565 -13.40 -2.23 5.92
N THR A 566 -14.68 -2.36 5.65
CA THR A 566 -15.56 -1.29 5.18
C THR A 566 -16.83 -1.23 6.04
N PRO A 567 -17.65 -0.19 5.93
CA PRO A 567 -18.97 -0.15 6.59
C PRO A 567 -19.89 -1.33 6.20
N TYR A 568 -19.60 -2.02 5.11
CA TYR A 568 -20.36 -3.16 4.57
C TYR A 568 -19.81 -4.53 5.01
N THR A 569 -18.71 -4.60 5.74
CA THR A 569 -17.97 -5.86 6.00
C THR A 569 -17.54 -6.09 7.44
N SER A 570 -18.20 -5.46 8.42
CA SER A 570 -18.01 -5.80 9.85
C SER A 570 -18.24 -7.30 10.14
N PHE A 571 -19.05 -7.98 9.34
CA PHE A 571 -19.36 -9.40 9.40
C PHE A 571 -18.16 -10.34 9.17
N LEU A 572 -17.11 -9.89 8.48
CA LEU A 572 -15.91 -10.70 8.27
C LEU A 572 -15.32 -11.18 9.60
N VAL A 573 -15.51 -10.40 10.66
CA VAL A 573 -15.02 -10.67 12.00
C VAL A 573 -16.06 -11.39 12.86
N GLU A 574 -17.35 -11.06 12.70
CA GLU A 574 -18.42 -11.60 13.55
C GLU A 574 -18.89 -12.98 13.10
N GLU A 575 -19.00 -13.23 11.78
CA GLU A 575 -19.51 -14.48 11.20
C GLU A 575 -18.61 -15.00 10.05
N PRO A 576 -17.33 -15.33 10.32
CA PRO A 576 -16.37 -15.66 9.29
C PRO A 576 -16.69 -16.91 8.46
N HIS A 577 -17.56 -17.82 8.94
CA HIS A 577 -17.95 -18.99 8.15
C HIS A 577 -18.81 -18.62 6.97
N GLU A 578 -19.79 -17.76 7.16
CA GLU A 578 -20.67 -17.30 6.10
C GLU A 578 -19.90 -16.42 5.11
N ALA A 579 -19.01 -15.57 5.61
CA ALA A 579 -18.17 -14.71 4.79
C ALA A 579 -17.24 -15.48 3.82
N LEU A 580 -16.78 -16.67 4.19
CA LEU A 580 -15.88 -17.47 3.34
C LEU A 580 -16.61 -18.23 2.23
N SER A 581 -17.89 -18.56 2.39
CA SER A 581 -18.67 -19.24 1.34
C SER A 581 -19.25 -18.25 0.33
N ARG A 582 -19.41 -18.66 -0.93
CA ARG A 582 -20.00 -17.81 -1.96
C ARG A 582 -21.47 -17.47 -1.66
N GLU A 583 -22.23 -18.43 -1.18
CA GLU A 583 -23.63 -18.22 -0.82
C GLU A 583 -23.78 -17.29 0.39
N GLY A 584 -22.89 -17.44 1.39
CA GLY A 584 -22.86 -16.57 2.56
C GLY A 584 -22.49 -15.13 2.20
N ARG A 585 -21.52 -14.89 1.35
CA ARG A 585 -21.17 -13.53 0.87
C ARG A 585 -22.36 -12.85 0.19
N GLN A 586 -23.11 -13.59 -0.63
CA GLN A 586 -24.29 -13.05 -1.27
C GLN A 586 -25.39 -12.73 -0.25
N THR A 587 -25.56 -13.57 0.77
CA THR A 587 -26.50 -13.31 1.87
C THR A 587 -26.10 -12.06 2.66
N ILE A 588 -24.82 -11.92 3.00
CA ILE A 588 -24.27 -10.73 3.67
C ILE A 588 -24.54 -9.47 2.83
N ALA A 589 -24.28 -9.50 1.53
CA ALA A 589 -24.51 -8.37 0.64
C ALA A 589 -26.01 -7.98 0.58
N ASP A 590 -26.90 -8.98 0.48
CA ASP A 590 -28.35 -8.77 0.46
C ASP A 590 -28.85 -8.16 1.78
N GLU A 591 -28.45 -8.72 2.93
CA GLU A 591 -28.83 -8.23 4.25
C GLU A 591 -28.30 -6.81 4.51
N THR A 592 -27.06 -6.55 4.11
CA THR A 592 -26.45 -5.23 4.23
C THR A 592 -27.16 -4.20 3.38
N PHE A 593 -27.46 -4.53 2.12
CA PHE A 593 -28.22 -3.66 1.22
C PHE A 593 -29.61 -3.33 1.79
N GLU A 594 -30.35 -4.34 2.31
CA GLU A 594 -31.66 -4.13 2.92
C GLU A 594 -31.58 -3.29 4.20
N ALA A 595 -30.56 -3.49 5.03
CA ALA A 595 -30.33 -2.70 6.24
C ALA A 595 -30.07 -1.23 5.91
N MET A 596 -29.22 -0.97 4.91
CA MET A 596 -28.89 0.39 4.47
C MET A 596 -30.05 1.09 3.78
N ALA A 597 -30.81 0.37 2.94
CA ALA A 597 -32.02 0.93 2.30
C ALA A 597 -33.10 1.37 3.32
N THR A 598 -33.06 0.84 4.55
CA THR A 598 -33.96 1.23 5.64
C THR A 598 -33.34 2.22 6.63
N ALA A 599 -32.04 2.51 6.51
CA ALA A 599 -31.34 3.46 7.35
C ALA A 599 -31.78 4.91 7.03
N PRO A 600 -31.69 5.85 8.00
CA PRO A 600 -31.85 7.27 7.69
C PRO A 600 -30.85 7.69 6.62
N ALA A 601 -31.23 8.63 5.74
CA ALA A 601 -30.29 9.20 4.78
C ALA A 601 -29.01 9.68 5.50
N ALA A 602 -27.86 9.38 4.91
CA ALA A 602 -26.58 9.79 5.49
C ALA A 602 -26.53 11.32 5.64
N GLU A 603 -26.02 11.79 6.76
CA GLU A 603 -25.78 13.22 6.97
C GLU A 603 -24.74 13.71 5.94
N VAL A 604 -25.06 14.79 5.25
CA VAL A 604 -24.17 15.42 4.25
C VAL A 604 -23.24 16.46 4.88
N SER A 605 -23.45 16.80 6.15
CA SER A 605 -22.71 17.80 6.92
C SER A 605 -22.47 17.31 8.34
N GLY A 606 -21.51 17.92 9.03
CA GLY A 606 -21.09 17.55 10.38
C GLY A 606 -19.78 16.76 10.39
N ALA A 607 -19.13 16.67 11.57
CA ALA A 607 -17.83 16.01 11.73
C ALA A 607 -17.78 14.60 11.13
N GLY A 608 -18.83 13.79 11.33
CA GLY A 608 -18.91 12.44 10.76
C GLY A 608 -19.00 12.41 9.23
N ALA A 609 -19.65 13.41 8.60
CA ALA A 609 -19.71 13.52 7.14
C ALA A 609 -18.33 13.91 6.57
N VAL A 610 -17.64 14.84 7.21
CA VAL A 610 -16.29 15.26 6.83
C VAL A 610 -15.30 14.10 6.99
N GLU A 611 -15.32 13.39 8.12
CA GLU A 611 -14.45 12.25 8.37
C GLU A 611 -14.67 11.11 7.36
N LYS A 612 -15.93 10.81 7.05
CA LYS A 612 -16.28 9.82 6.02
C LYS A 612 -15.79 10.23 4.63
N SER A 613 -15.93 11.51 4.26
CA SER A 613 -15.44 12.03 2.99
C SER A 613 -13.93 11.91 2.88
N MET A 614 -13.19 12.32 3.93
CA MET A 614 -11.74 12.22 3.97
C MET A 614 -11.27 10.77 3.88
N ALA A 615 -11.88 9.84 4.62
CA ALA A 615 -11.53 8.42 4.58
C ALA A 615 -11.79 7.80 3.18
N GLN A 616 -12.87 8.18 2.50
CA GLN A 616 -13.13 7.71 1.13
C GLN A 616 -12.12 8.26 0.13
N ALA A 617 -11.78 9.55 0.22
CA ALA A 617 -10.75 10.15 -0.62
C ALA A 617 -9.37 9.50 -0.38
N GLU A 618 -9.03 9.17 0.88
CA GLU A 618 -7.80 8.46 1.22
C GLU A 618 -7.77 7.05 0.61
N MET A 619 -8.89 6.35 0.52
CA MET A 619 -8.97 5.05 -0.17
C MET A 619 -8.84 5.19 -1.68
N GLU A 620 -9.50 6.18 -2.31
CA GLU A 620 -9.41 6.45 -3.76
C GLU A 620 -7.98 6.80 -4.21
N ASP A 621 -7.26 7.56 -3.38
CA ASP A 621 -5.89 8.03 -3.66
C ASP A 621 -4.81 7.18 -2.97
N ALA A 622 -5.19 6.05 -2.36
CA ALA A 622 -4.25 5.21 -1.60
C ALA A 622 -2.99 4.91 -2.42
N ALA A 623 -1.84 5.27 -1.89
CA ALA A 623 -0.54 4.92 -2.47
C ALA A 623 -0.04 3.55 -1.98
N ALA A 624 -0.57 3.06 -0.87
CA ALA A 624 -0.27 1.76 -0.27
C ALA A 624 -1.56 1.00 0.07
N PRO A 625 -1.54 -0.34 0.14
CA PRO A 625 -2.65 -1.11 0.67
C PRO A 625 -2.98 -0.65 2.10
N MET A 626 -4.25 -0.42 2.42
CA MET A 626 -4.64 -0.04 3.78
C MET A 626 -4.44 -1.23 4.74
N ALA A 627 -3.80 -1.00 5.88
CA ALA A 627 -3.75 -1.97 6.96
C ALA A 627 -5.16 -2.18 7.56
N PRO A 628 -5.48 -3.38 8.09
CA PRO A 628 -6.67 -3.57 8.88
C PRO A 628 -6.69 -2.59 10.06
N ALA A 629 -7.85 -1.99 10.38
CA ALA A 629 -7.95 -1.11 11.54
C ALA A 629 -7.53 -1.87 12.82
N GLU A 630 -6.85 -1.19 13.76
CA GLU A 630 -6.33 -1.80 15.01
C GLU A 630 -7.35 -2.67 15.75
N ALA A 631 -8.64 -2.27 15.72
CA ALA A 631 -9.72 -3.03 16.34
C ALA A 631 -9.89 -4.46 15.77
N TYR A 632 -9.41 -4.72 14.55
CA TYR A 632 -9.58 -5.98 13.81
C TYR A 632 -8.25 -6.68 13.49
N SER A 633 -7.10 -6.07 13.77
CA SER A 633 -5.77 -6.63 13.47
C SER A 633 -5.52 -8.00 14.10
N GLN A 634 -6.14 -8.30 15.26
CA GLN A 634 -6.07 -9.61 15.90
C GLN A 634 -6.93 -10.69 15.23
N GLN A 635 -7.80 -10.36 14.30
CA GLN A 635 -8.76 -11.28 13.69
C GLN A 635 -8.62 -11.34 12.16
N VAL A 636 -8.04 -10.32 11.55
CA VAL A 636 -7.78 -10.24 10.11
C VAL A 636 -6.32 -9.86 9.91
N GLN A 637 -5.57 -10.70 9.23
CA GLN A 637 -4.19 -10.42 8.83
C GLN A 637 -4.02 -10.57 7.34
N THR A 638 -3.05 -9.87 6.79
CA THR A 638 -2.74 -9.88 5.36
C THR A 638 -1.28 -10.22 5.17
N VAL A 639 -1.00 -11.15 4.27
CA VAL A 639 0.34 -11.61 3.93
C VAL A 639 0.49 -11.63 2.42
N GLY A 640 1.29 -10.71 1.88
CA GLY A 640 1.43 -10.52 0.44
C GLY A 640 0.08 -10.20 -0.23
N ASP A 641 -0.29 -11.01 -1.22
CA ASP A 641 -1.53 -10.87 -2.00
C ASP A 641 -2.79 -11.41 -1.31
N ARG A 642 -2.68 -11.98 -0.09
CA ARG A 642 -3.73 -12.73 0.60
C ARG A 642 -4.15 -12.13 1.92
N ALA A 643 -5.42 -12.36 2.26
CA ALA A 643 -5.96 -12.07 3.58
C ALA A 643 -6.32 -13.36 4.31
N PHE A 644 -6.17 -13.35 5.63
CA PHE A 644 -6.48 -14.46 6.53
C PHE A 644 -7.39 -13.97 7.64
N VAL A 645 -8.33 -14.81 8.01
CA VAL A 645 -9.26 -14.56 9.13
C VAL A 645 -9.02 -15.60 10.22
N LEU A 646 -8.89 -15.15 11.46
CA LEU A 646 -8.73 -16.04 12.62
C LEU A 646 -10.08 -16.63 13.01
N ARG A 647 -10.24 -17.93 12.82
CA ARG A 647 -11.46 -18.67 13.14
C ARG A 647 -11.15 -19.90 13.98
N ASP A 648 -11.79 -20.03 15.13
CA ASP A 648 -11.59 -21.17 16.04
C ASP A 648 -10.11 -21.48 16.34
N GLY A 649 -9.26 -20.43 16.37
CA GLY A 649 -7.82 -20.54 16.53
C GLY A 649 -7.08 -21.06 15.30
N ILE A 650 -7.67 -20.95 14.10
CA ILE A 650 -7.07 -21.30 12.81
C ILE A 650 -7.09 -20.08 11.91
N TRP A 651 -5.93 -19.64 11.43
CA TRP A 651 -5.84 -18.65 10.38
C TRP A 651 -6.32 -19.24 9.06
N THR A 652 -7.37 -18.70 8.49
CA THR A 652 -8.01 -19.25 7.30
C THR A 652 -7.92 -18.25 6.15
N ASP A 653 -7.29 -18.66 5.05
CA ASP A 653 -7.22 -17.92 3.78
C ASP A 653 -8.64 -17.57 3.31
N THR A 654 -8.89 -16.30 2.97
CA THR A 654 -10.20 -15.82 2.51
C THR A 654 -10.62 -16.37 1.14
N THR A 655 -9.71 -17.01 0.42
CA THR A 655 -10.00 -17.74 -0.82
C THR A 655 -10.48 -19.18 -0.57
N PHE A 656 -10.40 -19.68 0.67
CA PHE A 656 -10.89 -21.00 1.05
C PHE A 656 -12.42 -21.01 1.11
N ASP A 657 -13.04 -21.82 0.26
CA ASP A 657 -14.49 -22.05 0.27
C ASP A 657 -14.79 -23.38 1.01
N PRO A 658 -15.32 -23.31 2.26
CA PRO A 658 -15.57 -24.49 3.09
C PRO A 658 -16.63 -25.43 2.49
N ASP A 659 -17.50 -24.95 1.61
CA ASP A 659 -18.57 -25.73 0.98
C ASP A 659 -18.07 -26.50 -0.26
N ARG A 660 -16.95 -26.08 -0.85
CA ARG A 660 -16.41 -26.61 -2.12
C ARG A 660 -15.06 -27.26 -1.99
N MET A 661 -14.25 -26.86 -0.99
CA MET A 661 -12.89 -27.32 -0.81
C MET A 661 -12.76 -28.25 0.40
N THR A 662 -11.95 -29.27 0.26
CA THR A 662 -11.52 -30.12 1.38
C THR A 662 -10.04 -29.90 1.64
N THR A 663 -9.64 -29.91 2.93
CA THR A 663 -8.25 -29.61 3.30
C THR A 663 -7.37 -30.86 3.25
N VAL A 664 -6.14 -30.69 2.74
CA VAL A 664 -5.04 -31.64 2.87
C VAL A 664 -4.33 -31.35 4.20
N LYS A 665 -4.41 -32.28 5.15
CA LYS A 665 -3.85 -32.08 6.50
C LYS A 665 -2.36 -32.43 6.54
N ILE A 666 -1.54 -31.51 7.06
CA ILE A 666 -0.10 -31.67 7.26
C ILE A 666 0.24 -31.37 8.72
N GLY A 667 0.97 -32.25 9.40
CA GLY A 667 1.43 -32.02 10.77
C GLY A 667 2.45 -30.89 10.82
N PHE A 668 2.17 -29.81 11.55
CA PHE A 668 3.09 -28.69 11.70
C PHE A 668 4.43 -29.15 12.29
N GLY A 669 5.55 -28.70 11.72
CA GLY A 669 6.91 -29.12 12.12
C GLY A 669 7.27 -30.57 11.80
N SER A 670 6.41 -31.34 11.11
CA SER A 670 6.74 -32.71 10.65
C SER A 670 7.70 -32.70 9.46
N ASP A 671 8.41 -33.81 9.23
CA ASP A 671 9.28 -33.93 8.05
C ASP A 671 8.54 -33.65 6.74
N ARG A 672 7.28 -34.12 6.62
CA ARG A 672 6.43 -33.84 5.45
C ARG A 672 6.12 -32.34 5.28
N PHE A 673 5.93 -31.62 6.37
CA PHE A 673 5.73 -30.17 6.33
C PHE A 673 6.97 -29.43 5.87
N LEU A 674 8.13 -29.81 6.39
CA LEU A 674 9.41 -29.21 6.00
C LEU A 674 9.79 -29.58 4.54
N ASP A 675 9.49 -30.79 4.09
CA ASP A 675 9.64 -31.19 2.67
C ASP A 675 8.72 -30.37 1.76
N PHE A 676 7.49 -30.08 2.22
CA PHE A 676 6.55 -29.22 1.49
C PHE A 676 7.10 -27.80 1.34
N LEU A 677 7.57 -27.17 2.44
CA LEU A 677 8.21 -25.88 2.41
C LEU A 677 9.49 -25.85 1.57
N ALA A 678 10.21 -26.99 1.48
CA ALA A 678 11.37 -27.11 0.60
C ALA A 678 11.01 -27.02 -0.87
N ALA A 679 9.84 -27.58 -1.22
CA ALA A 679 9.33 -27.57 -2.58
C ALA A 679 8.65 -26.24 -2.94
N HIS A 680 8.09 -25.54 -1.93
CA HIS A 680 7.32 -24.30 -2.06
C HIS A 680 7.78 -23.24 -1.05
N PRO A 681 9.01 -22.73 -1.12
CA PRO A 681 9.58 -21.81 -0.13
C PRO A 681 8.79 -20.51 -0.03
N GLU A 682 8.17 -20.05 -1.13
CA GLU A 682 7.31 -18.85 -1.18
C GLU A 682 6.07 -18.93 -0.30
N THR A 683 5.69 -20.13 0.17
CA THR A 683 4.51 -20.35 1.02
C THR A 683 4.83 -20.24 2.51
N GLY A 684 6.10 -20.20 2.88
CA GLY A 684 6.56 -20.11 4.28
C GLY A 684 5.92 -18.92 5.01
N LYS A 685 5.81 -17.78 4.35
CA LYS A 685 5.17 -16.56 4.86
C LYS A 685 3.73 -16.77 5.32
N PHE A 686 2.96 -17.63 4.68
CA PHE A 686 1.57 -17.91 5.06
C PHE A 686 1.49 -18.77 6.32
N PHE A 687 2.38 -19.75 6.44
CA PHE A 687 2.45 -20.62 7.63
C PHE A 687 3.12 -19.95 8.83
N ALA A 688 3.79 -18.81 8.60
CA ALA A 688 4.32 -17.96 9.66
C ALA A 688 3.20 -17.35 10.54
N LEU A 689 1.97 -17.23 10.04
CA LEU A 689 0.81 -16.75 10.81
C LEU A 689 0.48 -17.57 12.04
N GLY A 690 0.86 -18.84 12.10
CA GLY A 690 0.61 -19.68 13.26
C GLY A 690 0.77 -21.17 12.99
N ALA A 691 0.76 -21.96 14.06
CA ALA A 691 0.84 -23.43 13.95
C ALA A 691 -0.41 -24.05 13.29
N ARG A 692 -1.51 -23.30 13.22
CA ARG A 692 -2.78 -23.76 12.62
C ARG A 692 -3.23 -22.77 11.54
N VAL A 693 -2.98 -23.13 10.28
CA VAL A 693 -3.29 -22.30 9.10
C VAL A 693 -4.01 -23.16 8.07
N ILE A 694 -5.01 -22.59 7.41
CA ILE A 694 -5.58 -23.09 6.17
C ILE A 694 -5.18 -22.12 5.06
N VAL A 695 -4.48 -22.59 4.04
CA VAL A 695 -4.07 -21.79 2.88
C VAL A 695 -4.39 -22.52 1.59
N VAL A 696 -4.83 -21.78 0.56
CA VAL A 696 -5.12 -22.32 -0.76
C VAL A 696 -3.94 -22.06 -1.70
N ILE A 697 -3.28 -23.12 -2.15
CA ILE A 697 -2.12 -23.06 -3.05
C ILE A 697 -2.48 -23.84 -4.30
N GLU A 698 -2.40 -23.22 -5.48
CA GLU A 698 -2.76 -23.84 -6.77
C GLU A 698 -4.12 -24.57 -6.73
N GLY A 699 -5.12 -23.95 -6.09
CA GLY A 699 -6.48 -24.49 -5.97
C GLY A 699 -6.63 -25.64 -4.96
N THR A 700 -5.57 -26.01 -4.24
CA THR A 700 -5.61 -27.02 -3.17
C THR A 700 -5.52 -26.37 -1.81
N ALA A 701 -6.47 -26.68 -0.92
CA ALA A 701 -6.46 -26.19 0.45
C ALA A 701 -5.58 -27.06 1.35
N TYR A 702 -4.54 -26.50 1.94
CA TYR A 702 -3.65 -27.14 2.91
C TYR A 702 -3.98 -26.65 4.32
N GLU A 703 -4.08 -27.59 5.26
CA GLU A 703 -4.38 -27.29 6.68
C GLU A 703 -3.25 -27.81 7.56
N THR A 704 -2.58 -26.94 8.32
CA THR A 704 -1.64 -27.40 9.34
C THR A 704 -2.39 -27.86 10.59
N VAL A 705 -1.96 -29.00 11.15
CA VAL A 705 -2.52 -29.62 12.37
C VAL A 705 -1.38 -29.99 13.32
N ASP A 706 -1.70 -30.21 14.60
CA ASP A 706 -0.70 -30.59 15.59
C ASP A 706 0.16 -31.76 15.11
N GLY A 707 1.49 -31.65 15.22
CA GLY A 707 2.47 -32.56 14.66
C GLY A 707 2.36 -34.05 15.06
N ASN A 708 1.61 -34.34 16.14
CA ASN A 708 1.30 -35.70 16.59
C ASN A 708 0.04 -36.30 15.95
N ALA A 709 -0.72 -35.55 15.16
CA ALA A 709 -1.87 -36.08 14.43
C ALA A 709 -1.38 -36.89 13.24
N GLN A 710 -1.52 -38.23 13.28
CA GLN A 710 -1.22 -39.08 12.13
C GLN A 710 -1.94 -38.59 10.89
N SER A 711 -1.20 -38.33 9.82
CA SER A 711 -1.71 -38.00 8.48
C SER A 711 -2.69 -39.12 8.04
N ARG A 712 -3.99 -38.96 8.31
CA ARG A 712 -5.03 -39.80 7.74
C ARG A 712 -5.43 -39.19 6.41
N THR A 713 -4.91 -39.75 5.32
CA THR A 713 -5.47 -39.56 4.00
C THR A 713 -6.89 -40.15 4.02
N ILE A 714 -7.92 -39.30 4.04
CA ILE A 714 -9.26 -39.76 3.66
C ILE A 714 -9.29 -39.56 2.16
N ASP A 715 -9.27 -40.68 1.41
CA ASP A 715 -9.44 -40.71 -0.03
C ASP A 715 -10.95 -40.71 -0.35
N PRO A 716 -11.51 -39.59 -0.83
CA PRO A 716 -12.81 -39.55 -1.47
C PRO A 716 -12.63 -39.46 -2.98
N GLY A 717 -12.34 -40.61 -3.62
CA GLY A 717 -12.48 -40.76 -5.05
C GLY A 717 -11.35 -40.20 -5.90
N GLY A 718 -10.20 -40.88 -5.93
CA GLY A 718 -9.45 -41.13 -7.14
C GLY A 718 -8.68 -39.98 -7.80
N THR A 719 -8.34 -38.88 -7.12
CA THR A 719 -7.31 -37.94 -7.59
C THR A 719 -5.99 -38.23 -6.86
N PRO A 720 -4.85 -38.36 -7.57
CA PRO A 720 -3.56 -38.59 -6.93
C PRO A 720 -3.20 -37.42 -6.03
N ASP A 721 -2.72 -37.72 -4.81
CA ASP A 721 -2.12 -36.74 -3.90
C ASP A 721 -1.05 -35.92 -4.67
N PRO A 722 -1.11 -34.61 -4.77
CA PRO A 722 -0.15 -33.78 -5.50
C PRO A 722 1.30 -34.01 -5.06
N LEU A 723 1.53 -34.31 -3.78
CA LEU A 723 2.86 -34.64 -3.24
C LEU A 723 3.36 -35.99 -3.75
N THR A 724 2.47 -36.97 -3.94
CA THR A 724 2.83 -38.27 -4.53
C THR A 724 3.11 -38.14 -6.03
N ALA A 725 2.34 -37.30 -6.73
CA ALA A 725 2.55 -37.00 -8.14
C ALA A 725 3.90 -36.29 -8.37
N SER A 726 4.29 -35.36 -7.50
CA SER A 726 5.59 -34.69 -7.57
C SER A 726 6.75 -35.67 -7.32
N GLN A 727 6.63 -36.57 -6.35
CA GLN A 727 7.64 -37.59 -6.06
C GLN A 727 7.73 -38.63 -7.19
N GLU A 728 6.61 -39.01 -7.77
CA GLU A 728 6.60 -39.91 -8.95
C GLU A 728 7.23 -39.23 -10.19
N LEU A 729 7.02 -37.91 -10.34
CA LEU A 729 7.63 -37.12 -11.42
C LEU A 729 9.15 -37.02 -11.26
N VAL A 730 9.63 -36.76 -10.03
CA VAL A 730 11.06 -36.73 -9.70
C VAL A 730 11.69 -38.12 -9.92
N GLN A 731 11.06 -39.19 -9.43
CA GLN A 731 11.55 -40.56 -9.64
C GLN A 731 11.47 -40.98 -11.11
N ALA A 732 10.44 -40.57 -11.86
CA ALA A 732 10.35 -40.83 -13.30
C ALA A 732 11.45 -40.06 -14.05
N THR A 733 11.76 -38.85 -13.66
CA THR A 733 12.82 -38.01 -14.25
C THR A 733 14.21 -38.63 -13.97
N GLU A 734 14.49 -39.03 -12.72
CA GLU A 734 15.72 -39.73 -12.37
C GLU A 734 15.86 -41.09 -13.12
N THR A 735 14.78 -41.81 -13.25
CA THR A 735 14.77 -43.07 -13.96
C THR A 735 15.01 -42.86 -15.47
N ALA A 736 14.42 -41.81 -16.05
CA ALA A 736 14.63 -41.45 -17.46
C ALA A 736 16.05 -40.98 -17.73
N VAL A 737 16.62 -40.19 -16.82
CA VAL A 737 18.01 -39.71 -16.89
C VAL A 737 19.00 -40.90 -16.77
N ASN A 738 18.77 -41.81 -15.84
CA ASN A 738 19.59 -42.98 -15.67
C ASN A 738 19.48 -43.96 -16.85
N ALA A 739 18.28 -44.08 -17.45
CA ALA A 739 18.06 -44.88 -18.69
C ALA A 739 18.78 -44.26 -19.90
N ALA A 740 18.78 -42.93 -20.00
CA ALA A 740 19.50 -42.19 -21.05
C ALA A 740 21.04 -42.35 -20.90
N PHE A 741 21.56 -42.34 -19.69
CA PHE A 741 22.99 -42.61 -19.41
C PHE A 741 23.35 -44.07 -19.73
N ALA A 742 22.49 -45.03 -19.44
CA ALA A 742 22.70 -46.43 -19.79
C ALA A 742 22.68 -46.68 -21.30
N ALA A 743 21.81 -45.99 -22.04
CA ALA A 743 21.74 -46.05 -23.50
C ALA A 743 22.95 -45.40 -24.18
N ALA A 744 23.59 -44.44 -23.54
CA ALA A 744 24.79 -43.74 -24.03
C ALA A 744 26.10 -44.47 -23.69
N GLY A 745 26.06 -45.62 -23.02
CA GLY A 745 27.24 -46.46 -22.72
C GLY A 745 28.22 -45.88 -21.71
N ALA A 746 27.78 -44.90 -20.87
CA ALA A 746 28.61 -44.26 -19.86
C ALA A 746 28.35 -44.85 -18.46
N THR A 747 29.37 -45.38 -17.82
CA THR A 747 29.32 -45.79 -16.39
C THR A 747 29.37 -44.57 -15.48
N PRO A 748 28.58 -44.50 -14.42
CA PRO A 748 28.59 -43.36 -13.51
C PRO A 748 29.86 -43.35 -12.66
N ALA A 749 30.76 -42.43 -12.96
CA ALA A 749 31.88 -42.12 -12.09
C ALA A 749 31.38 -41.13 -11.00
N ARG A 750 31.66 -41.45 -9.74
CA ARG A 750 31.48 -40.56 -8.61
C ARG A 750 32.37 -39.33 -8.78
N ALA A 751 31.84 -38.24 -9.27
CA ALA A 751 32.45 -36.93 -9.24
C ALA A 751 31.34 -35.88 -9.08
N GLY A 752 31.51 -34.97 -8.10
CA GLY A 752 30.58 -33.87 -7.85
C GLY A 752 30.33 -33.04 -9.11
N LEU A 753 29.12 -32.87 -9.49
CA LEU A 753 28.70 -32.11 -10.66
C LEU A 753 28.50 -30.63 -10.22
N CYS A 754 29.35 -29.76 -10.77
CA CYS A 754 29.08 -28.33 -10.83
C CYS A 754 27.87 -28.05 -11.73
N LEU A 755 26.97 -27.17 -11.30
CA LEU A 755 25.71 -26.76 -11.95
C LEU A 755 25.84 -26.26 -13.41
N GLY A 756 27.03 -26.04 -13.94
CA GLY A 756 27.24 -25.55 -15.33
C GLY A 756 26.96 -26.58 -16.44
N GLY A 757 26.71 -27.87 -16.11
CA GLY A 757 26.51 -28.94 -17.09
C GLY A 757 25.05 -29.26 -17.44
N LEU A 758 24.09 -28.84 -16.64
CA LEU A 758 22.68 -29.19 -16.82
C LEU A 758 21.97 -28.38 -17.92
N ALA A 759 22.38 -27.17 -18.18
CA ALA A 759 21.76 -26.29 -19.19
C ALA A 759 21.95 -26.80 -20.65
N ALA A 760 22.91 -27.67 -20.90
CA ALA A 760 23.18 -28.22 -22.24
C ALA A 760 22.36 -29.50 -22.56
N LEU A 761 21.70 -30.11 -21.58
CA LEU A 761 20.97 -31.37 -21.75
C LEU A 761 19.44 -31.23 -21.78
N LEU A 762 18.90 -30.07 -21.38
CA LEU A 762 17.47 -29.79 -21.43
C LEU A 762 16.85 -29.90 -22.84
N PRO A 763 17.48 -29.47 -23.95
CA PRO A 763 16.90 -29.59 -25.26
C PRO A 763 16.76 -31.05 -25.74
N LEU A 764 17.62 -31.95 -25.25
CA LEU A 764 17.60 -33.38 -25.65
C LEU A 764 16.54 -34.20 -24.88
N ALA A 765 16.22 -33.79 -23.64
CA ALA A 765 15.16 -34.43 -22.87
C ALA A 765 13.76 -34.05 -23.40
N VAL A 766 13.58 -32.80 -23.83
CA VAL A 766 12.31 -32.30 -24.43
C VAL A 766 12.06 -32.97 -25.78
N LEU A 767 13.09 -33.23 -26.58
CA LEU A 767 12.97 -33.98 -27.87
C LEU A 767 12.66 -35.46 -27.66
N ALA A 768 13.10 -36.09 -26.57
CA ALA A 768 12.78 -37.48 -26.26
C ALA A 768 11.34 -37.64 -25.73
N LEU A 769 10.79 -36.65 -25.05
CA LEU A 769 9.40 -36.65 -24.58
C LEU A 769 8.38 -36.39 -25.70
N SER A 770 8.72 -35.64 -26.73
CA SER A 770 7.82 -35.40 -27.87
C SER A 770 7.63 -36.64 -28.77
N HIS A 771 8.48 -37.66 -28.66
CA HIS A 771 8.35 -38.93 -29.39
C HIS A 771 7.69 -40.07 -28.59
N LEU A 772 7.29 -39.80 -27.33
CA LEU A 772 6.60 -40.81 -26.48
C LEU A 772 5.10 -40.51 -26.31
N VAL A 773 4.60 -39.47 -26.95
CA VAL A 773 3.18 -39.03 -26.90
C VAL A 773 2.51 -39.15 -28.30
N GLU A 774 3.10 -39.88 -29.25
CA GLU A 774 2.38 -40.42 -30.43
C GLU A 774 2.08 -41.89 -30.27
#